data_760e1c30b7af728dfade2a4c3097e5bf
#
_entry.id   760e1c30b7af728dfade2a4c3097e5bf
#
_cell.length_a   1.000
_cell.length_b   1.000
_cell.length_c   1.000
_cell.angle_alpha   90.00
_cell.angle_beta   90.00
_cell.angle_gamma   90.00
#
_symmetry.space_group_name_H-M   'P 1'
#
loop_
_entity.id
_entity.type
_entity.pdbx_description
1 polymer ?
#
loop_
_entity_poly.entity_id
_entity_poly.type
_entity_poly.pdbx_seq_one_letter_code
_entity_poly.pdbx_strand_id
1 'polypeptide(L)'
;MMQRARWTITMIFVLLSMNTIAQDEGRFDVSLLNRIYDFPNSVDTTVFHGLDIYTYRKLKINVVRRNLILFPIPTMYRIAHSKARDYIEENYSVCHLYNTKDYTIERLAHTSTIPQQKETMTRLQKFLTPKFYEETIFGNSMLSPFHRNNRAYYRFQFKILHDNQVEITFYPKVKNTQLVTGGVIVESKTGRIRWGKIAGEFDMINFTLNFVMSDDKLSPVIPQSCELNAKFKFMGNIVKAQNTAIYGMPALNKDSVGSLTMRQLMDSIRHDTLTTEENAIYTKYYAALAQDSTEAKNVKRSWAKRFFWDVLGDNLLNKISSNYGNGNQGQVNINPLFNPLYMGYSGRKGYYYKFDVRNLYNFSTNHYLYTRLKAGYSFKQRQLYFTLPIEYHFDKRHNGYVKLQLGNGNWISNGMLKDEMLASLPSNTPYNGERIDYFRDFHLTLESSYDWSRHITLQVGMVGHKRTAVERHTYQQAHVPTSYTSVAPKAEIIWRPTGWRGPAVNVAYERSIRGLMDADLAYERVEFDIQQIVAFNRLKFLSFRAGCGFYTLFDGTSNFLDYSNFRDNNIPDGWYDEWTGEFTLLPSHWYNLSRYYVRTNATYETPLLALSHIPLIGRYIEKERIYTNMLFVTHLHPYTEVGYGFTTRWVSTGVFIAHRNGRFDGVGIKIGLELFRQW
;
A
#
# COMPACT_ATOMS: atom_id res chain seq x y z
N MET A 1 -30.36 -33.89 -0.93
CA MET A 1 -29.88 -32.50 -0.69
C MET A 1 -29.40 -32.28 0.75
N MET A 2 -30.06 -32.79 1.78
CA MET A 2 -29.67 -32.61 3.20
C MET A 2 -28.36 -33.29 3.63
N GLN A 3 -27.93 -34.39 2.99
CA GLN A 3 -26.67 -35.06 3.34
C GLN A 3 -25.41 -34.28 2.89
N ARG A 4 -25.47 -33.56 1.76
CA ARG A 4 -24.33 -32.74 1.29
C ARG A 4 -24.11 -31.49 2.14
N ALA A 5 -25.17 -30.89 2.68
CA ALA A 5 -25.08 -29.74 3.59
C ALA A 5 -24.44 -30.10 4.95
N ARG A 6 -24.66 -31.33 5.42
CA ARG A 6 -24.03 -31.82 6.66
C ARG A 6 -22.50 -31.95 6.52
N TRP A 7 -22.00 -32.41 5.39
CA TRP A 7 -20.55 -32.54 5.17
C TRP A 7 -19.83 -31.18 5.08
N THR A 8 -20.48 -30.18 4.50
CA THR A 8 -19.91 -28.83 4.41
C THR A 8 -19.84 -28.15 5.78
N ILE A 9 -20.85 -28.30 6.61
CA ILE A 9 -20.88 -27.75 7.98
C ILE A 9 -19.86 -28.48 8.87
N THR A 10 -19.74 -29.81 8.74
CA THR A 10 -18.76 -30.61 9.49
C THR A 10 -17.33 -30.24 9.09
N MET A 11 -17.09 -29.97 7.81
CA MET A 11 -15.75 -29.54 7.34
C MET A 11 -15.36 -28.15 7.86
N ILE A 12 -16.32 -27.22 7.97
CA ILE A 12 -16.12 -25.89 8.56
C ILE A 12 -15.88 -26.01 10.08
N PHE A 13 -16.60 -26.91 10.77
CA PHE A 13 -16.39 -27.14 12.20
C PHE A 13 -15.05 -27.83 12.49
N VAL A 14 -14.61 -28.77 11.65
CA VAL A 14 -13.28 -29.42 11.76
C VAL A 14 -12.15 -28.40 11.52
N LEU A 15 -12.32 -27.46 10.57
CA LEU A 15 -11.34 -26.39 10.35
C LEU A 15 -11.30 -25.37 11.51
N LEU A 16 -12.42 -25.17 12.19
CA LEU A 16 -12.48 -24.29 13.40
C LEU A 16 -11.97 -25.00 14.67
N SER A 17 -12.07 -26.32 14.77
CA SER A 17 -11.65 -27.09 15.94
C SER A 17 -10.16 -27.47 15.97
N MET A 18 -9.41 -27.30 14.87
CA MET A 18 -7.96 -27.56 14.86
C MET A 18 -7.10 -26.51 15.59
N ASN A 19 -7.70 -25.49 16.20
CA ASN A 19 -6.98 -24.44 16.94
C ASN A 19 -6.85 -24.64 18.45
N THR A 20 -7.22 -25.79 18.99
CA THR A 20 -7.13 -26.03 20.44
C THR A 20 -6.37 -27.31 20.75
N ILE A 21 -5.05 -27.30 20.49
CA ILE A 21 -4.16 -28.12 21.32
C ILE A 21 -3.35 -27.13 22.13
N ALA A 22 -3.91 -26.75 23.29
CA ALA A 22 -3.16 -26.09 24.34
C ALA A 22 -2.11 -27.10 24.82
N GLN A 23 -0.85 -26.89 24.55
CA GLN A 23 0.23 -27.56 25.27
C GLN A 23 0.18 -27.07 26.71
N ASP A 24 0.31 -28.01 27.62
CA ASP A 24 0.35 -27.80 29.07
C ASP A 24 1.63 -27.03 29.43
N GLU A 25 1.57 -25.69 29.29
CA GLU A 25 2.61 -24.78 29.77
C GLU A 25 2.46 -24.67 31.27
N GLY A 26 3.51 -24.95 32.03
CA GLY A 26 3.50 -24.87 33.47
C GLY A 26 2.93 -23.54 33.99
N ARG A 27 2.31 -23.53 35.16
CA ARG A 27 1.69 -22.31 35.73
C ARG A 27 2.61 -21.10 35.81
N PHE A 28 3.93 -21.33 35.97
CA PHE A 28 4.95 -20.30 36.03
C PHE A 28 5.12 -19.65 34.64
N ASP A 29 5.21 -20.43 33.58
CA ASP A 29 5.43 -19.96 32.20
C ASP A 29 4.27 -19.12 31.71
N VAL A 30 3.04 -19.53 32.02
CA VAL A 30 1.82 -18.77 31.69
C VAL A 30 1.78 -17.45 32.45
N SER A 31 2.15 -17.46 33.74
CA SER A 31 2.13 -16.25 34.58
C SER A 31 3.19 -15.24 34.13
N LEU A 32 4.37 -15.72 33.71
CA LEU A 32 5.43 -14.86 33.18
C LEU A 32 5.05 -14.24 31.82
N LEU A 33 4.48 -15.02 30.90
CA LEU A 33 3.99 -14.49 29.63
C LEU A 33 2.91 -13.43 29.84
N ASN A 34 1.99 -13.63 30.77
CA ASN A 34 0.98 -12.63 31.09
C ASN A 34 1.61 -11.33 31.61
N ARG A 35 2.64 -11.40 32.47
CA ARG A 35 3.37 -10.22 32.94
C ARG A 35 4.03 -9.48 31.78
N ILE A 36 4.62 -10.21 30.82
CA ILE A 36 5.21 -9.59 29.62
C ILE A 36 4.14 -8.89 28.80
N TYR A 37 2.98 -9.52 28.58
CA TYR A 37 1.90 -8.91 27.79
C TYR A 37 1.30 -7.68 28.46
N ASP A 38 1.28 -7.65 29.78
CA ASP A 38 0.70 -6.57 30.56
C ASP A 38 1.72 -5.48 30.94
N PHE A 39 3.03 -5.73 30.71
CA PHE A 39 4.11 -4.79 31.04
C PHE A 39 3.89 -3.39 30.43
N PRO A 40 3.50 -3.20 29.14
CA PRO A 40 3.28 -1.87 28.57
C PRO A 40 2.21 -1.06 29.32
N ASN A 41 1.23 -1.73 29.93
CA ASN A 41 0.17 -1.07 30.70
C ASN A 41 0.63 -0.61 32.08
N SER A 42 1.75 -1.16 32.57
CA SER A 42 2.36 -0.78 33.84
C SER A 42 3.31 0.42 33.73
N VAL A 43 3.63 0.82 32.50
CA VAL A 43 4.54 1.94 32.23
C VAL A 43 3.76 3.26 32.32
N ASP A 44 4.26 4.18 33.11
CA ASP A 44 3.69 5.52 33.22
C ASP A 44 3.82 6.28 31.90
N THR A 45 2.67 6.56 31.27
CA THR A 45 2.63 7.23 29.97
C THR A 45 2.87 8.74 30.07
N THR A 46 2.78 9.33 31.25
CA THR A 46 2.98 10.77 31.45
C THR A 46 4.43 11.18 31.21
N VAL A 47 5.37 10.25 31.44
CA VAL A 47 6.82 10.47 31.26
C VAL A 47 7.20 10.70 29.78
N PHE A 48 6.33 10.28 28.84
CA PHE A 48 6.64 10.38 27.41
C PHE A 48 6.22 11.69 26.76
N HIS A 49 5.42 12.50 27.41
CA HIS A 49 4.97 13.78 26.85
C HIS A 49 6.14 14.77 26.72
N GLY A 50 6.58 14.96 25.44
CA GLY A 50 7.66 15.91 25.12
C GLY A 50 9.07 15.39 25.43
N LEU A 51 9.27 14.09 25.53
CA LEU A 51 10.60 13.51 25.69
C LEU A 51 11.34 13.48 24.36
N ASP A 52 12.48 14.15 24.30
CA ASP A 52 13.37 14.18 23.16
C ASP A 52 14.54 13.20 23.36
N ILE A 53 14.62 12.18 22.51
CA ILE A 53 15.69 11.20 22.55
C ILE A 53 16.63 11.39 21.35
N TYR A 54 17.84 11.80 21.62
CA TYR A 54 18.88 11.92 20.60
C TYR A 54 19.42 10.56 20.23
N THR A 55 19.56 10.32 18.93
CA THR A 55 19.91 9.01 18.39
C THR A 55 21.01 9.13 17.35
N TYR A 56 22.09 8.38 17.52
CA TYR A 56 23.12 8.17 16.52
C TYR A 56 22.87 6.86 15.77
N ARG A 57 22.96 6.91 14.44
CA ARG A 57 22.79 5.74 13.57
C ARG A 57 23.89 5.65 12.55
N LYS A 58 24.40 4.44 12.32
CA LYS A 58 25.42 4.13 11.33
C LYS A 58 24.99 2.96 10.48
N LEU A 59 24.91 3.17 9.16
CA LEU A 59 24.56 2.17 8.17
C LEU A 59 25.77 1.88 7.28
N LYS A 60 26.15 0.62 7.18
CA LYS A 60 27.13 0.12 6.23
C LYS A 60 26.45 -0.75 5.20
N ILE A 61 26.76 -0.58 3.92
CA ILE A 61 26.26 -1.41 2.83
C ILE A 61 27.44 -1.98 2.06
N ASN A 62 27.41 -3.27 1.82
CA ASN A 62 28.37 -3.97 0.98
C ASN A 62 27.66 -4.72 -0.14
N VAL A 63 27.98 -4.38 -1.40
CA VAL A 63 27.45 -5.03 -2.60
C VAL A 63 28.36 -6.20 -2.97
N VAL A 64 28.06 -7.38 -2.43
CA VAL A 64 28.89 -8.59 -2.64
C VAL A 64 28.82 -9.05 -4.09
N ARG A 65 27.61 -9.11 -4.64
CA ARG A 65 27.37 -9.56 -6.03
C ARG A 65 26.24 -8.76 -6.65
N ARG A 66 26.42 -8.29 -7.88
CA ARG A 66 25.42 -7.57 -8.66
C ARG A 66 25.41 -8.00 -10.12
N ASN A 67 24.23 -7.92 -10.73
CA ASN A 67 24.00 -8.10 -12.16
C ASN A 67 23.02 -7.05 -12.67
N LEU A 68 22.67 -7.09 -13.96
CA LEU A 68 21.79 -6.11 -14.62
C LEU A 68 20.38 -6.05 -14.01
N ILE A 69 19.92 -7.11 -13.34
CA ILE A 69 18.60 -7.16 -12.68
C ILE A 69 18.51 -6.19 -11.49
N LEU A 70 19.64 -5.74 -10.95
CA LEU A 70 19.65 -4.75 -9.87
C LEU A 70 19.21 -3.35 -10.35
N PHE A 71 19.33 -3.03 -11.65
CA PHE A 71 19.00 -1.71 -12.20
C PHE A 71 17.52 -1.33 -12.05
N PRO A 72 16.53 -2.18 -12.38
CA PRO A 72 15.12 -1.84 -12.26
C PRO A 72 14.59 -1.90 -10.83
N ILE A 73 15.39 -2.38 -9.86
CA ILE A 73 14.98 -2.40 -8.46
C ILE A 73 14.94 -0.96 -7.94
N PRO A 74 13.80 -0.49 -7.38
CA PRO A 74 13.68 0.88 -6.91
C PRO A 74 14.82 1.28 -5.98
N THR A 75 15.39 2.46 -6.20
CA THR A 75 16.50 3.06 -5.46
C THR A 75 17.87 2.37 -5.58
N MET A 76 17.96 1.21 -6.25
CA MET A 76 19.21 0.49 -6.44
C MET A 76 19.98 0.87 -7.71
N TYR A 77 19.38 1.65 -8.63
CA TYR A 77 19.99 2.01 -9.91
C TYR A 77 21.41 2.58 -9.75
N ARG A 78 21.61 3.57 -8.87
CA ARG A 78 22.90 4.21 -8.68
C ARG A 78 23.93 3.30 -8.01
N ILE A 79 23.49 2.49 -7.06
CA ILE A 79 24.32 1.46 -6.43
C ILE A 79 24.72 0.39 -7.47
N ALA A 80 23.80 0.02 -8.35
CA ALA A 80 24.04 -0.93 -9.42
C ALA A 80 25.04 -0.40 -10.46
N HIS A 81 24.98 0.88 -10.77
CA HIS A 81 25.83 1.55 -11.77
C HIS A 81 27.17 2.02 -11.20
N SER A 82 27.27 2.33 -9.92
CA SER A 82 28.47 2.81 -9.26
C SER A 82 29.60 1.79 -9.32
N LYS A 83 30.85 2.25 -9.46
CA LYS A 83 32.04 1.41 -9.32
C LYS A 83 32.27 0.95 -7.87
N ALA A 84 31.86 1.75 -6.90
CA ALA A 84 32.00 1.42 -5.48
C ALA A 84 31.11 0.23 -5.09
N ARG A 85 31.52 -0.51 -4.09
CA ARG A 85 30.79 -1.63 -3.52
C ARG A 85 30.49 -1.45 -2.04
N ASP A 86 31.25 -0.60 -1.38
CA ASP A 86 31.11 -0.32 0.04
C ASP A 86 30.65 1.10 0.23
N TYR A 87 29.65 1.25 1.08
CA TYR A 87 29.04 2.54 1.39
C TYR A 87 28.81 2.65 2.89
N ILE A 88 28.90 3.88 3.39
CA ILE A 88 28.62 4.22 4.78
C ILE A 88 27.72 5.45 4.83
N GLU A 89 26.82 5.43 5.79
CA GLU A 89 25.94 6.55 6.13
C GLU A 89 25.87 6.70 7.63
N GLU A 90 25.99 7.94 8.09
CA GLU A 90 25.83 8.30 9.49
C GLU A 90 24.73 9.36 9.61
N ASN A 91 23.91 9.21 10.63
CA ASN A 91 22.77 10.09 10.87
C ASN A 91 22.64 10.36 12.37
N TYR A 92 22.53 11.63 12.71
CA TYR A 92 22.19 12.09 14.04
C TYR A 92 20.81 12.73 14.01
N SER A 93 19.90 12.27 14.85
CA SER A 93 18.51 12.68 14.84
C SER A 93 17.95 12.80 16.25
N VAL A 94 16.93 13.61 16.42
CA VAL A 94 16.09 13.64 17.62
C VAL A 94 14.78 12.92 17.35
N CYS A 95 14.40 12.07 18.28
CA CYS A 95 13.12 11.37 18.31
C CYS A 95 12.22 12.06 19.32
N HIS A 96 11.20 12.77 18.85
CA HIS A 96 10.18 13.42 19.69
C HIS A 96 9.10 12.40 20.01
N LEU A 97 8.98 11.99 21.26
CA LEU A 97 7.99 11.03 21.73
C LEU A 97 6.74 11.79 22.20
N TYR A 98 5.60 11.40 21.66
CA TYR A 98 4.28 11.92 22.07
C TYR A 98 3.57 10.95 23.02
N ASN A 99 3.78 9.66 22.81
CA ASN A 99 3.29 8.57 23.66
C ASN A 99 4.10 7.29 23.35
N THR A 100 3.76 6.17 23.94
CA THR A 100 4.44 4.89 23.71
C THR A 100 4.38 4.37 22.26
N LYS A 101 3.47 4.91 21.45
CA LYS A 101 3.17 4.44 20.08
C LYS A 101 3.56 5.44 18.99
N ASP A 102 3.43 6.74 19.29
CA ASP A 102 3.58 7.82 18.32
C ASP A 102 4.80 8.66 18.61
N TYR A 103 5.66 8.77 17.62
CA TYR A 103 6.86 9.60 17.66
C TYR A 103 7.16 10.17 16.26
N THR A 104 7.86 11.30 16.23
CA THR A 104 8.44 11.86 15.01
C THR A 104 9.96 11.90 15.12
N ILE A 105 10.63 11.79 13.98
CA ILE A 105 12.10 11.82 13.91
C ILE A 105 12.52 13.02 13.09
N GLU A 106 13.26 13.93 13.70
CA GLU A 106 13.90 15.06 13.05
C GLU A 106 15.39 14.77 12.87
N ARG A 107 15.90 14.96 11.64
CA ARG A 107 17.31 14.75 11.31
C ARG A 107 18.10 16.03 11.58
N LEU A 108 19.10 15.97 12.42
CA LEU A 108 19.95 17.10 12.81
C LEU A 108 21.27 17.16 12.02
N ALA A 109 21.94 16.01 11.85
CA ALA A 109 23.17 15.89 11.08
C ALA A 109 23.21 14.60 10.27
N HIS A 110 23.91 14.65 9.12
CA HIS A 110 23.94 13.51 8.20
C HIS A 110 25.17 13.53 7.30
N THR A 111 25.85 12.39 7.20
CA THR A 111 26.92 12.15 6.21
C THR A 111 26.68 10.84 5.47
N SER A 112 26.98 10.80 4.18
CA SER A 112 26.78 9.61 3.38
C SER A 112 27.70 9.54 2.19
N THR A 113 28.20 8.33 1.91
CA THR A 113 28.91 7.97 0.69
C THR A 113 28.00 7.30 -0.34
N ILE A 114 26.71 7.11 -0.01
CA ILE A 114 25.72 6.51 -0.91
C ILE A 114 25.32 7.55 -1.95
N PRO A 115 25.41 7.26 -3.27
CA PRO A 115 25.06 8.21 -4.30
C PRO A 115 23.58 8.58 -4.25
N GLN A 116 23.28 9.86 -4.18
CA GLN A 116 21.93 10.45 -4.13
C GLN A 116 20.92 9.66 -3.29
N GLN A 117 20.80 10.11 -2.06
CA GLN A 117 19.79 9.58 -1.17
C GLN A 117 18.41 10.15 -1.45
N LYS A 118 17.46 9.28 -1.71
CA LYS A 118 16.05 9.57 -1.56
C LYS A 118 15.38 8.43 -0.83
N GLU A 119 14.78 8.73 0.31
CA GLU A 119 13.77 7.97 1.08
C GLU A 119 14.00 6.48 1.43
N THR A 120 14.83 5.71 0.71
CA THR A 120 14.96 4.26 0.97
C THR A 120 15.56 3.96 2.34
N MET A 121 16.47 4.79 2.78
CA MET A 121 17.15 4.61 4.06
C MET A 121 16.28 5.01 5.25
N THR A 122 15.34 5.93 5.07
CA THR A 122 14.33 6.26 6.08
C THR A 122 13.43 5.06 6.41
N ARG A 123 13.20 4.17 5.46
CA ARG A 123 12.40 2.95 5.71
C ARG A 123 13.16 1.91 6.52
N LEU A 124 14.47 1.74 6.29
CA LEU A 124 15.32 0.89 7.13
C LEU A 124 15.41 1.39 8.58
N GLN A 125 15.20 2.68 8.82
CA GLN A 125 15.15 3.24 10.16
C GLN A 125 14.03 2.66 11.03
N LYS A 126 12.89 2.27 10.43
CA LYS A 126 11.78 1.63 11.15
C LYS A 126 12.17 0.29 11.79
N PHE A 127 13.16 -0.40 11.22
CA PHE A 127 13.68 -1.66 11.77
C PHE A 127 14.56 -1.47 13.00
N LEU A 128 15.06 -0.26 13.24
CA LEU A 128 15.90 0.05 14.40
C LEU A 128 15.09 0.51 15.61
N THR A 129 13.79 0.72 15.46
CA THR A 129 12.86 1.03 16.56
C THR A 129 11.84 -0.10 16.71
N PRO A 130 12.26 -1.31 17.13
CA PRO A 130 11.35 -2.44 17.22
C PRO A 130 10.36 -2.23 18.37
N LYS A 131 9.09 -2.48 18.09
CA LYS A 131 7.98 -2.37 19.06
C LYS A 131 7.62 -3.77 19.57
N PHE A 132 8.42 -4.33 20.47
CA PHE A 132 8.27 -5.72 20.92
C PHE A 132 6.94 -6.03 21.58
N TYR A 133 6.38 -5.08 22.32
CA TYR A 133 5.12 -5.25 23.06
C TYR A 133 3.88 -4.94 22.22
N GLU A 134 4.06 -4.35 21.01
CA GLU A 134 2.96 -4.13 20.09
C GLU A 134 2.63 -5.42 19.32
N GLU A 135 1.50 -5.44 18.68
CA GLU A 135 1.03 -6.59 17.90
C GLU A 135 1.98 -6.96 16.74
N THR A 136 2.62 -5.96 16.16
CA THR A 136 3.66 -6.13 15.13
C THR A 136 4.95 -5.43 15.54
N ILE A 137 6.09 -6.07 15.24
CA ILE A 137 7.41 -5.56 15.66
C ILE A 137 7.80 -4.32 14.84
N PHE A 138 7.62 -4.36 13.52
CA PHE A 138 8.06 -3.33 12.57
C PHE A 138 6.87 -2.75 11.80
N GLY A 139 6.24 -1.73 12.33
CA GLY A 139 5.08 -1.12 11.70
C GLY A 139 3.94 -2.13 11.52
N ASN A 140 3.52 -2.41 10.29
CA ASN A 140 2.45 -3.37 9.99
C ASN A 140 3.00 -4.71 9.47
N SER A 141 4.17 -5.11 9.89
CA SER A 141 4.81 -6.35 9.48
C SER A 141 5.37 -7.11 10.68
N MET A 142 5.44 -8.43 10.56
CA MET A 142 5.97 -9.36 11.54
C MET A 142 5.25 -9.33 12.89
N LEU A 143 4.60 -10.44 13.19
CA LEU A 143 3.87 -10.64 14.43
C LEU A 143 4.84 -10.75 15.62
N SER A 144 4.63 -9.93 16.64
CA SER A 144 5.44 -10.00 17.86
C SER A 144 5.09 -11.23 18.69
N PRO A 145 6.07 -12.02 19.16
CA PRO A 145 5.83 -13.11 20.09
C PRO A 145 5.36 -12.61 21.47
N PHE A 146 5.59 -11.33 21.78
CA PHE A 146 5.31 -10.72 23.09
C PHE A 146 4.00 -9.93 23.11
N HIS A 147 3.10 -10.21 22.19
CA HIS A 147 1.74 -9.68 22.20
C HIS A 147 0.73 -10.83 22.35
N ARG A 148 -0.28 -10.63 23.23
CA ARG A 148 -1.27 -11.67 23.63
C ARG A 148 -1.98 -12.30 22.43
N ASN A 149 -2.37 -11.51 21.43
CA ASN A 149 -3.06 -11.98 20.22
C ASN A 149 -2.23 -12.95 19.36
N ASN A 150 -0.92 -12.93 19.50
CA ASN A 150 -0.01 -13.70 18.67
C ASN A 150 0.48 -14.99 19.36
N ARG A 151 0.12 -15.20 20.64
CA ARG A 151 0.55 -16.37 21.41
C ARG A 151 0.28 -17.70 20.70
N ALA A 152 -0.82 -17.80 20.01
CA ALA A 152 -1.22 -19.01 19.27
C ALA A 152 -0.22 -19.44 18.18
N TYR A 153 0.57 -18.53 17.65
CA TYR A 153 1.50 -18.77 16.54
C TYR A 153 2.90 -19.20 16.98
N TYR A 154 3.22 -19.07 18.28
CA TYR A 154 4.55 -19.32 18.83
C TYR A 154 4.58 -20.46 19.83
N ARG A 155 5.76 -21.11 19.92
CA ARG A 155 6.17 -21.99 21.00
C ARG A 155 7.24 -21.29 21.80
N PHE A 156 7.17 -21.43 23.12
CA PHE A 156 8.11 -20.80 24.03
C PHE A 156 8.87 -21.86 24.83
N GLN A 157 10.14 -21.61 25.09
CA GLN A 157 10.97 -22.39 26.01
C GLN A 157 11.56 -21.44 27.03
N PHE A 158 11.51 -21.81 28.27
CA PHE A 158 11.93 -20.98 29.40
C PHE A 158 13.10 -21.60 30.08
N LYS A 159 14.10 -20.76 30.42
CA LYS A 159 15.27 -21.16 31.20
C LYS A 159 15.53 -20.11 32.27
N ILE A 160 15.39 -20.50 33.53
CA ILE A 160 15.64 -19.62 34.65
C ILE A 160 17.16 -19.40 34.76
N LEU A 161 17.56 -18.14 34.81
CA LEU A 161 18.93 -17.70 35.05
C LEU A 161 19.06 -17.19 36.50
N HIS A 162 20.28 -16.75 36.86
CA HIS A 162 20.48 -16.09 38.17
C HIS A 162 19.85 -14.68 38.15
N ASP A 163 19.65 -14.10 39.34
CA ASP A 163 19.24 -12.70 39.55
C ASP A 163 17.87 -12.31 38.96
N ASN A 164 16.84 -13.14 39.19
CA ASN A 164 15.47 -12.80 38.76
C ASN A 164 15.31 -12.65 37.20
N GLN A 165 16.19 -13.25 36.43
CA GLN A 165 16.15 -13.24 34.97
C GLN A 165 15.74 -14.60 34.41
N VAL A 166 14.99 -14.57 33.32
CA VAL A 166 14.55 -15.74 32.57
C VAL A 166 14.88 -15.57 31.12
N GLU A 167 15.59 -16.52 30.54
CA GLU A 167 15.77 -16.62 29.10
C GLU A 167 14.54 -17.26 28.48
N ILE A 168 13.93 -16.57 27.53
CA ILE A 168 12.78 -17.06 26.79
C ILE A 168 13.20 -17.21 25.34
N THR A 169 13.23 -18.44 24.86
CA THR A 169 13.44 -18.73 23.43
C THR A 169 12.10 -19.00 22.79
N PHE A 170 11.86 -18.41 21.61
CA PHE A 170 10.58 -18.54 20.91
C PHE A 170 10.79 -18.97 19.47
N TYR A 171 9.90 -19.85 19.01
CA TYR A 171 9.88 -20.42 17.68
C TYR A 171 8.48 -20.35 17.08
N PRO A 172 8.35 -20.01 15.79
CA PRO A 172 7.07 -20.09 15.12
C PRO A 172 6.60 -21.55 15.00
N LYS A 173 5.30 -21.81 15.24
CA LYS A 173 4.67 -23.13 15.03
C LYS A 173 4.65 -23.52 13.54
N VAL A 174 4.59 -22.54 12.66
CA VAL A 174 4.64 -22.69 11.20
C VAL A 174 5.72 -21.79 10.62
N LYS A 175 6.41 -22.24 9.58
CA LYS A 175 7.39 -21.42 8.89
C LYS A 175 6.69 -20.42 7.98
N ASN A 176 6.74 -19.15 8.36
CA ASN A 176 6.12 -18.06 7.61
C ASN A 176 6.95 -16.78 7.73
N THR A 177 7.01 -15.96 6.69
CA THR A 177 7.76 -14.69 6.67
C THR A 177 7.20 -13.64 7.64
N GLN A 178 5.95 -13.79 8.10
CA GLN A 178 5.34 -12.90 9.10
C GLN A 178 5.75 -13.24 10.54
N LEU A 179 6.46 -14.34 10.74
CA LEU A 179 6.85 -14.82 12.04
C LEU A 179 8.36 -14.76 12.22
N VAL A 180 8.80 -14.46 13.45
CA VAL A 180 10.21 -14.33 13.82
C VAL A 180 10.63 -15.46 14.76
N THR A 181 11.92 -15.74 14.81
CA THR A 181 12.54 -16.64 15.78
C THR A 181 13.58 -15.91 16.60
N GLY A 182 13.84 -16.32 17.82
CA GLY A 182 14.88 -15.69 18.62
C GLY A 182 14.81 -16.05 20.08
N GLY A 183 15.50 -15.24 20.88
CA GLY A 183 15.54 -15.36 22.33
C GLY A 183 15.67 -13.99 22.98
N VAL A 184 15.07 -13.85 24.16
CA VAL A 184 15.16 -12.64 24.98
C VAL A 184 15.43 -12.97 26.42
N ILE A 185 16.08 -12.08 27.14
CA ILE A 185 16.20 -12.11 28.59
C ILE A 185 15.14 -11.18 29.18
N VAL A 186 14.35 -11.72 30.08
CA VAL A 186 13.22 -11.05 30.71
C VAL A 186 13.39 -11.06 32.22
N GLU A 187 12.97 -9.99 32.85
CA GLU A 187 12.88 -9.88 34.30
C GLU A 187 11.63 -10.60 34.80
N SER A 188 11.82 -11.62 35.63
CA SER A 188 10.70 -12.52 35.99
C SER A 188 9.60 -11.83 36.84
N LYS A 189 9.95 -10.80 37.62
CA LYS A 189 8.97 -10.09 38.49
C LYS A 189 8.09 -9.13 37.69
N THR A 190 8.66 -8.38 36.75
CA THR A 190 7.98 -7.31 35.99
C THR A 190 7.49 -7.74 34.62
N GLY A 191 8.12 -8.74 34.01
CA GLY A 191 7.90 -9.09 32.60
C GLY A 191 8.65 -8.18 31.63
N ARG A 192 9.55 -7.32 32.11
CA ARG A 192 10.34 -6.41 31.27
C ARG A 192 11.39 -7.15 30.46
N ILE A 193 11.42 -6.93 29.16
CA ILE A 193 12.47 -7.42 28.27
C ILE A 193 13.72 -6.55 28.48
N ARG A 194 14.89 -7.16 28.71
CA ARG A 194 16.15 -6.46 28.93
C ARG A 194 17.00 -6.41 27.65
N TRP A 195 17.20 -7.52 27.03
CA TRP A 195 17.94 -7.63 25.79
C TRP A 195 17.57 -8.91 25.04
N GLY A 196 17.94 -8.99 23.78
CA GLY A 196 17.65 -10.17 23.00
C GLY A 196 18.14 -10.12 21.57
N LYS A 197 17.82 -11.20 20.88
CA LYS A 197 18.14 -11.41 19.47
C LYS A 197 16.95 -11.96 18.75
N ILE A 198 16.60 -11.33 17.61
CA ILE A 198 15.52 -11.77 16.74
C ILE A 198 16.05 -12.00 15.34
N ALA A 199 15.57 -13.04 14.67
CA ALA A 199 15.86 -13.30 13.27
C ALA A 199 14.57 -13.55 12.50
N GLY A 200 14.54 -13.10 11.24
CA GLY A 200 13.38 -13.24 10.35
C GLY A 200 13.73 -12.92 8.91
N GLU A 201 12.70 -12.92 8.08
CA GLU A 201 12.79 -12.54 6.67
C GLU A 201 11.69 -11.51 6.38
N PHE A 202 12.06 -10.40 5.76
CA PHE A 202 11.14 -9.36 5.34
C PHE A 202 11.50 -8.90 3.92
N ASP A 203 10.56 -8.99 3.00
CA ASP A 203 10.67 -8.52 1.61
C ASP A 203 12.03 -8.91 0.94
N MET A 204 12.35 -10.21 0.96
CA MET A 204 13.61 -10.79 0.44
C MET A 204 14.87 -10.44 1.24
N ILE A 205 14.73 -9.75 2.37
CA ILE A 205 15.83 -9.42 3.28
C ILE A 205 15.78 -10.38 4.46
N ASN A 206 16.79 -11.25 4.58
CA ASN A 206 17.00 -12.00 5.80
C ASN A 206 17.74 -11.09 6.79
N PHE A 207 17.23 -10.99 8.00
CA PHE A 207 17.81 -10.13 9.00
C PHE A 207 18.01 -10.82 10.36
N THR A 208 18.95 -10.29 11.11
CA THR A 208 19.12 -10.55 12.51
C THR A 208 19.23 -9.22 13.24
N LEU A 209 18.42 -9.03 14.26
CA LEU A 209 18.41 -7.85 15.12
C LEU A 209 18.86 -8.25 16.53
N ASN A 210 19.97 -7.70 16.99
CA ASN A 210 20.39 -7.70 18.39
C ASN A 210 19.96 -6.38 19.01
N PHE A 211 19.46 -6.41 20.24
CA PHE A 211 19.02 -5.20 20.91
C PHE A 211 19.21 -5.29 22.42
N VAL A 212 19.44 -4.13 23.02
CA VAL A 212 19.45 -3.91 24.47
C VAL A 212 18.41 -2.84 24.75
N MET A 213 17.48 -3.15 25.68
CA MET A 213 16.47 -2.18 26.09
C MET A 213 17.06 -1.17 27.06
N SER A 214 16.57 0.05 27.02
CA SER A 214 17.07 1.10 27.89
C SER A 214 16.67 0.89 29.34
N ASP A 215 17.42 1.47 30.26
CA ASP A 215 17.04 1.57 31.67
C ASP A 215 15.93 2.62 31.90
N ASP A 216 15.44 2.70 33.14
CA ASP A 216 14.28 3.52 33.51
C ASP A 216 14.43 5.02 33.20
N LYS A 217 15.64 5.49 32.97
CA LYS A 217 15.94 6.90 32.70
C LYS A 217 15.48 7.39 31.32
N LEU A 218 15.45 6.51 30.32
CA LEU A 218 15.05 6.90 28.96
C LEU A 218 13.61 6.48 28.66
N SER A 219 13.37 5.22 28.61
CA SER A 219 12.06 4.60 28.42
C SER A 219 12.22 3.08 28.40
N PRO A 220 11.44 2.34 29.19
CA PRO A 220 11.54 0.88 29.23
C PRO A 220 11.02 0.20 27.95
N VAL A 221 10.40 0.93 27.03
CA VAL A 221 9.85 0.40 25.76
C VAL A 221 10.70 0.75 24.56
N ILE A 222 11.74 1.61 24.73
CA ILE A 222 12.69 1.99 23.68
C ILE A 222 14.02 1.28 23.90
N PRO A 223 14.69 0.77 22.85
CA PRO A 223 16.02 0.22 23.01
C PRO A 223 17.06 1.29 23.37
N GLN A 224 18.07 0.94 24.10
CA GLN A 224 19.29 1.71 24.28
C GLN A 224 20.20 1.57 23.06
N SER A 225 20.29 0.35 22.52
CA SER A 225 21.05 0.07 21.31
C SER A 225 20.39 -1.02 20.48
N CYS A 226 20.53 -0.91 19.16
CA CYS A 226 20.12 -1.91 18.19
C CYS A 226 21.20 -2.14 17.16
N GLU A 227 21.44 -3.39 16.80
CA GLU A 227 22.27 -3.79 15.69
C GLU A 227 21.51 -4.70 14.74
N LEU A 228 21.22 -4.22 13.54
CA LEU A 228 20.54 -4.95 12.48
C LEU A 228 21.56 -5.42 11.44
N ASN A 229 21.71 -6.72 11.29
CA ASN A 229 22.45 -7.34 10.21
C ASN A 229 21.48 -7.89 9.18
N ALA A 230 21.51 -7.36 7.96
CA ALA A 230 20.58 -7.66 6.90
C ALA A 230 21.30 -8.18 5.64
N LYS A 231 20.67 -9.14 4.95
CA LYS A 231 21.17 -9.71 3.72
C LYS A 231 20.04 -9.80 2.70
N PHE A 232 20.09 -8.94 1.70
CA PHE A 232 19.25 -9.02 0.53
C PHE A 232 19.80 -10.02 -0.49
N LYS A 233 18.93 -10.92 -0.98
CA LYS A 233 19.29 -11.90 -2.02
C LYS A 233 18.16 -12.00 -3.04
N PHE A 234 18.42 -11.57 -4.27
CA PHE A 234 17.44 -11.63 -5.35
C PHE A 234 18.10 -11.85 -6.71
N MET A 235 17.70 -12.90 -7.43
CA MET A 235 18.15 -13.23 -8.79
C MET A 235 19.65 -13.06 -9.01
N GLY A 236 20.46 -13.63 -8.11
CA GLY A 236 21.93 -13.58 -8.19
C GLY A 236 22.56 -12.31 -7.61
N ASN A 237 21.79 -11.29 -7.26
CA ASN A 237 22.29 -10.13 -6.53
C ASN A 237 22.37 -10.43 -5.03
N ILE A 238 23.44 -9.97 -4.38
CA ILE A 238 23.65 -10.11 -2.95
C ILE A 238 24.14 -8.78 -2.41
N VAL A 239 23.36 -8.17 -1.53
CA VAL A 239 23.71 -6.95 -0.80
C VAL A 239 23.63 -7.24 0.69
N LYS A 240 24.66 -6.88 1.44
CA LYS A 240 24.69 -6.95 2.89
C LYS A 240 24.57 -5.55 3.46
N ALA A 241 23.84 -5.40 4.54
CA ALA A 241 23.72 -4.16 5.28
C ALA A 241 23.88 -4.43 6.77
N GLN A 242 24.66 -3.60 7.43
CA GLN A 242 24.77 -3.55 8.90
C GLN A 242 24.30 -2.16 9.32
N ASN A 243 23.32 -2.10 10.20
CA ASN A 243 22.76 -0.85 10.66
C ASN A 243 22.74 -0.84 12.19
N THR A 244 23.45 0.10 12.80
CA THR A 244 23.52 0.26 14.25
C THR A 244 22.80 1.54 14.65
N ALA A 245 22.10 1.50 15.78
CA ALA A 245 21.46 2.67 16.39
C ALA A 245 21.78 2.70 17.89
N ILE A 246 22.11 3.87 18.40
CA ILE A 246 22.36 4.15 19.81
C ILE A 246 21.43 5.30 20.20
N TYR A 247 20.64 5.08 21.24
CA TYR A 247 19.68 6.04 21.77
C TYR A 247 20.19 6.65 23.07
N GLY A 248 19.71 7.87 23.39
CA GLY A 248 20.15 8.58 24.59
C GLY A 248 21.49 9.29 24.42
N MET A 249 21.81 9.69 23.21
CA MET A 249 22.99 10.51 22.92
C MET A 249 22.84 11.93 23.51
N PRO A 250 23.94 12.66 23.78
CA PRO A 250 23.89 14.04 24.24
C PRO A 250 23.16 14.96 23.27
N ALA A 251 22.44 15.97 23.76
CA ALA A 251 21.84 16.99 22.92
C ALA A 251 22.91 17.77 22.13
N LEU A 252 22.62 18.05 20.86
CA LEU A 252 23.48 18.91 20.04
C LEU A 252 23.35 20.37 20.48
N ASN A 253 24.47 21.01 20.76
CA ASN A 253 24.46 22.45 21.00
C ASN A 253 24.24 23.17 19.65
N LYS A 254 23.18 23.99 19.58
CA LYS A 254 22.78 24.72 18.37
C LYS A 254 23.87 25.67 17.86
N ASP A 255 24.70 26.18 18.73
CA ASP A 255 25.80 27.10 18.37
C ASP A 255 26.93 26.39 17.61
N SER A 256 27.08 25.08 17.81
CA SER A 256 28.08 24.27 17.12
C SER A 256 27.69 23.91 15.68
N VAL A 257 26.42 23.98 15.37
CA VAL A 257 25.89 23.54 14.04
C VAL A 257 26.22 24.57 12.94
N GLY A 258 26.35 25.83 13.26
CA GLY A 258 26.58 26.92 12.28
C GLY A 258 28.04 27.11 11.84
N SER A 259 29.02 26.63 12.60
CA SER A 259 30.45 26.91 12.38
C SER A 259 31.26 25.74 11.79
N LEU A 260 30.73 24.49 11.84
CA LEU A 260 31.44 23.29 11.42
C LEU A 260 30.88 22.74 10.10
N THR A 261 31.74 22.16 9.29
CA THR A 261 31.26 21.32 8.18
C THR A 261 30.50 20.12 8.72
N MET A 262 29.55 19.57 7.94
CA MET A 262 28.73 18.43 8.38
C MET A 262 29.58 17.20 8.76
N ARG A 263 30.75 17.03 8.15
CA ARG A 263 31.71 15.97 8.50
C ARG A 263 32.36 16.23 9.85
N GLN A 264 32.86 17.46 10.09
CA GLN A 264 33.48 17.83 11.38
C GLN A 264 32.46 17.72 12.51
N LEU A 265 31.21 18.15 12.26
CA LEU A 265 30.14 17.99 13.23
C LEU A 265 29.89 16.50 13.52
N MET A 266 29.84 15.65 12.49
CA MET A 266 29.65 14.21 12.69
C MET A 266 30.83 13.59 13.43
N ASP A 267 32.07 14.01 13.16
CA ASP A 267 33.28 13.52 13.86
C ASP A 267 33.22 13.88 15.37
N SER A 268 32.61 15.01 15.75
CA SER A 268 32.48 15.44 17.15
C SER A 268 31.38 14.73 17.94
N ILE A 269 30.33 14.24 17.27
CA ILE A 269 29.18 13.61 17.92
C ILE A 269 29.14 12.08 17.76
N ARG A 270 30.09 11.53 17.02
CA ARG A 270 30.17 10.09 16.79
C ARG A 270 30.41 9.34 18.10
N HIS A 271 29.63 8.28 18.32
CA HIS A 271 29.78 7.46 19.53
C HIS A 271 31.11 6.72 19.56
N ASP A 272 31.48 6.09 18.41
CA ASP A 272 32.74 5.35 18.27
C ASP A 272 33.57 5.94 17.14
N THR A 273 34.89 5.92 17.27
CA THR A 273 35.80 6.34 16.20
C THR A 273 35.64 5.45 14.98
N LEU A 274 35.82 6.03 13.78
CA LEU A 274 35.79 5.27 12.54
C LEU A 274 36.88 4.20 12.53
N THR A 275 36.53 3.00 12.12
CA THR A 275 37.54 1.96 11.85
C THR A 275 38.39 2.34 10.64
N THR A 276 39.54 1.71 10.48
CA THR A 276 40.41 1.92 9.32
C THR A 276 39.71 1.68 8.00
N GLU A 277 38.85 0.64 7.95
CA GLU A 277 38.02 0.33 6.77
C GLU A 277 36.99 1.40 6.48
N GLU A 278 36.28 1.89 7.48
CA GLU A 278 35.29 2.96 7.38
C GLU A 278 35.90 4.27 6.89
N ASN A 279 37.06 4.63 7.45
CA ASN A 279 37.80 5.80 7.01
C ASN A 279 38.29 5.68 5.56
N ALA A 280 38.69 4.49 5.13
CA ALA A 280 39.06 4.23 3.75
C ALA A 280 37.87 4.41 2.77
N ILE A 281 36.64 4.06 3.16
CA ILE A 281 35.43 4.28 2.35
C ILE A 281 35.20 5.79 2.15
N TYR A 282 35.26 6.57 3.22
CA TYR A 282 35.12 8.02 3.13
C TYR A 282 36.22 8.66 2.28
N THR A 283 37.48 8.26 2.49
CA THR A 283 38.64 8.78 1.74
C THR A 283 38.48 8.50 0.24
N LYS A 284 38.13 7.27 -0.14
CA LYS A 284 37.86 6.91 -1.55
C LYS A 284 36.71 7.74 -2.15
N TYR A 285 35.64 7.94 -1.40
CA TYR A 285 34.48 8.70 -1.87
C TYR A 285 34.83 10.17 -2.12
N TYR A 286 35.50 10.83 -1.16
CA TYR A 286 35.90 12.23 -1.32
C TYR A 286 36.99 12.43 -2.38
N ALA A 287 37.93 11.49 -2.51
CA ALA A 287 38.90 11.51 -3.60
C ALA A 287 38.23 11.40 -4.98
N ALA A 288 37.22 10.52 -5.12
CA ALA A 288 36.45 10.40 -6.35
C ALA A 288 35.65 11.68 -6.67
N LEU A 289 35.05 12.33 -5.66
CA LEU A 289 34.38 13.62 -5.82
C LEU A 289 35.33 14.74 -6.26
N ALA A 290 36.55 14.79 -5.70
CA ALA A 290 37.57 15.77 -6.06
C ALA A 290 38.07 15.54 -7.48
N GLN A 291 38.30 14.30 -7.92
CA GLN A 291 38.66 13.96 -9.30
C GLN A 291 37.55 14.34 -10.28
N ASP A 292 36.31 14.01 -9.95
CA ASP A 292 35.15 14.35 -10.77
C ASP A 292 34.98 15.87 -10.96
N SER A 293 35.26 16.67 -9.93
CA SER A 293 35.22 18.14 -10.02
C SER A 293 36.35 18.71 -10.89
N THR A 294 37.50 18.03 -10.94
CA THR A 294 38.66 18.43 -11.76
C THR A 294 38.49 17.97 -13.21
N GLU A 295 37.99 16.75 -13.43
CA GLU A 295 37.71 16.24 -14.79
C GLU A 295 36.52 16.95 -15.44
N ALA A 296 35.53 17.42 -14.69
CA ALA A 296 34.39 18.19 -15.21
C ALA A 296 34.83 19.51 -15.89
N LYS A 297 36.00 20.04 -15.53
CA LYS A 297 36.61 21.21 -16.20
C LYS A 297 37.28 20.87 -17.52
N ASN A 298 37.65 19.61 -17.78
CA ASN A 298 38.53 19.22 -18.90
C ASN A 298 37.90 18.35 -19.99
N VAL A 299 36.64 17.84 -19.87
CA VAL A 299 36.17 16.84 -20.84
C VAL A 299 34.70 17.05 -21.26
N LYS A 300 34.47 17.73 -22.40
CA LYS A 300 33.16 17.85 -23.08
C LYS A 300 32.51 16.48 -23.41
N ARG A 301 33.27 15.41 -23.57
CA ARG A 301 32.79 14.07 -23.92
C ARG A 301 32.16 13.29 -22.73
N SER A 302 32.54 13.63 -21.50
CA SER A 302 32.05 13.02 -20.29
C SER A 302 30.62 13.47 -19.92
N TRP A 303 30.21 14.71 -20.29
CA TRP A 303 28.93 15.27 -19.94
C TRP A 303 27.73 14.51 -20.58
N ALA A 304 27.80 14.16 -21.88
CA ALA A 304 26.71 13.43 -22.54
C ALA A 304 26.54 12.01 -21.98
N LYS A 305 27.64 11.32 -21.67
CA LYS A 305 27.60 9.98 -21.04
C LYS A 305 27.09 10.04 -19.61
N ARG A 306 27.49 11.04 -18.83
CA ARG A 306 27.01 11.30 -17.48
C ARG A 306 25.52 11.67 -17.48
N PHE A 307 25.12 12.58 -18.36
CA PHE A 307 23.72 12.96 -18.55
C PHE A 307 22.85 11.76 -18.93
N PHE A 308 23.31 10.92 -19.86
CA PHE A 308 22.55 9.76 -20.30
C PHE A 308 22.38 8.72 -19.21
N TRP A 309 23.43 8.39 -18.46
CA TRP A 309 23.37 7.34 -17.44
C TRP A 309 22.89 7.84 -16.07
N ASP A 310 23.33 9.00 -15.63
CA ASP A 310 23.03 9.47 -14.27
C ASP A 310 21.71 10.27 -14.21
N VAL A 311 21.37 11.01 -15.25
CA VAL A 311 20.14 11.79 -15.29
C VAL A 311 19.03 11.02 -15.98
N LEU A 312 19.21 10.60 -17.23
CA LEU A 312 18.19 9.84 -17.96
C LEU A 312 17.99 8.44 -17.36
N GLY A 313 19.07 7.66 -17.17
CA GLY A 313 18.98 6.28 -16.69
C GLY A 313 18.35 6.19 -15.31
N ASP A 314 18.80 7.01 -14.37
CA ASP A 314 18.25 7.03 -13.00
C ASP A 314 16.79 7.49 -12.99
N ASN A 315 16.48 8.57 -13.71
CA ASN A 315 15.13 9.13 -13.73
C ASN A 315 14.14 8.31 -14.58
N LEU A 316 14.62 7.53 -15.55
CA LEU A 316 13.77 6.65 -16.35
C LEU A 316 13.42 5.35 -15.59
N LEU A 317 14.32 4.86 -14.74
CA LEU A 317 14.16 3.61 -14.02
C LEU A 317 13.71 3.80 -12.57
N ASN A 318 14.04 4.92 -11.95
CA ASN A 318 13.65 5.25 -10.59
C ASN A 318 12.56 6.32 -10.54
N LYS A 319 11.89 6.39 -9.39
CA LYS A 319 10.93 7.44 -9.08
C LYS A 319 11.66 8.79 -8.92
N ILE A 320 11.17 9.79 -9.62
CA ILE A 320 11.62 11.17 -9.48
C ILE A 320 10.83 11.80 -8.33
N SER A 321 11.52 12.35 -7.34
CA SER A 321 10.93 13.17 -6.29
C SER A 321 11.73 14.45 -6.19
N SER A 322 11.09 15.58 -6.37
CA SER A 322 11.72 16.91 -6.33
C SER A 322 10.88 17.86 -5.51
N ASN A 323 11.53 18.64 -4.65
CA ASN A 323 10.90 19.74 -3.95
C ASN A 323 11.17 21.02 -4.73
N TYR A 324 10.22 21.96 -4.73
CA TYR A 324 10.32 23.26 -5.40
C TYR A 324 9.62 24.36 -4.58
N GLY A 325 9.84 25.63 -4.96
CA GLY A 325 9.38 26.81 -4.23
C GLY A 325 10.41 27.31 -3.20
N ASN A 326 10.29 28.58 -2.79
CA ASN A 326 11.27 29.29 -1.98
C ASN A 326 11.45 28.72 -0.54
N GLY A 327 10.57 27.82 -0.09
CA GLY A 327 10.62 27.15 1.23
C GLY A 327 10.30 25.67 1.13
N ASN A 328 10.60 25.00 -0.02
CA ASN A 328 10.21 23.61 -0.27
C ASN A 328 8.69 23.37 -0.15
N GLN A 329 7.90 24.37 -0.50
CA GLN A 329 6.43 24.33 -0.40
C GLN A 329 5.80 23.32 -1.34
N GLY A 330 6.45 23.07 -2.48
CA GLY A 330 6.00 22.14 -3.50
C GLY A 330 6.79 20.83 -3.50
N GLN A 331 6.10 19.72 -3.76
CA GLN A 331 6.69 18.39 -3.96
C GLN A 331 6.09 17.72 -5.19
N VAL A 332 6.93 17.34 -6.13
CA VAL A 332 6.55 16.56 -7.31
C VAL A 332 7.12 15.15 -7.20
N ASN A 333 6.27 14.15 -7.41
CA ASN A 333 6.64 12.75 -7.48
C ASN A 333 6.21 12.18 -8.82
N ILE A 334 7.15 11.66 -9.61
CA ILE A 334 6.91 11.07 -10.93
C ILE A 334 7.35 9.61 -10.88
N ASN A 335 6.46 8.71 -11.28
CA ASN A 335 6.82 7.30 -11.41
C ASN A 335 7.81 7.08 -12.56
N PRO A 336 8.66 6.03 -12.50
CA PRO A 336 9.61 5.72 -13.58
C PRO A 336 8.94 5.64 -14.94
N LEU A 337 9.58 6.18 -15.97
CA LEU A 337 9.02 6.22 -17.33
C LEU A 337 9.15 4.89 -18.08
N PHE A 338 10.21 4.10 -17.80
CA PHE A 338 10.53 2.85 -18.52
C PHE A 338 10.80 1.65 -17.62
N ASN A 339 10.28 1.63 -16.39
CA ASN A 339 10.48 0.50 -15.51
C ASN A 339 9.45 -0.60 -15.81
N PRO A 340 9.86 -1.83 -16.15
CA PRO A 340 8.95 -2.94 -16.42
C PRO A 340 8.00 -3.28 -15.26
N LEU A 341 8.36 -2.94 -14.02
CA LEU A 341 7.52 -3.15 -12.84
C LEU A 341 6.21 -2.33 -12.87
N TYR A 342 6.16 -1.28 -13.71
CA TYR A 342 4.97 -0.45 -13.90
C TYR A 342 4.16 -0.84 -15.14
N MET A 343 4.57 -1.90 -15.84
CA MET A 343 3.80 -2.49 -16.93
C MET A 343 2.81 -3.53 -16.38
N GLY A 344 1.69 -3.69 -17.03
CA GLY A 344 0.69 -4.68 -16.71
C GLY A 344 0.15 -5.35 -17.96
N TYR A 345 -0.53 -6.46 -17.77
CA TYR A 345 -1.24 -7.17 -18.82
C TYR A 345 -2.67 -7.49 -18.38
N SER A 346 -3.63 -7.30 -19.25
CA SER A 346 -4.98 -7.81 -19.09
C SER A 346 -5.51 -8.30 -20.44
N GLY A 347 -6.36 -9.31 -20.45
CA GLY A 347 -6.97 -9.84 -21.69
C GLY A 347 -7.66 -8.75 -22.51
N ARG A 348 -8.27 -7.76 -21.83
CA ARG A 348 -8.99 -6.62 -22.43
C ARG A 348 -8.07 -5.54 -22.99
N LYS A 349 -7.06 -5.11 -22.22
CA LYS A 349 -6.16 -3.98 -22.57
C LYS A 349 -4.90 -4.44 -23.31
N GLY A 350 -4.60 -5.75 -23.29
CA GLY A 350 -3.30 -6.25 -23.67
C GLY A 350 -2.22 -5.78 -22.71
N TYR A 351 -1.00 -5.59 -23.18
CA TYR A 351 0.03 -4.90 -22.44
C TYR A 351 -0.36 -3.44 -22.27
N TYR A 352 -0.13 -2.89 -21.08
CA TYR A 352 -0.35 -1.47 -20.81
C TYR A 352 0.70 -0.95 -19.84
N TYR A 353 1.01 0.32 -19.99
CA TYR A 353 1.94 1.05 -19.12
C TYR A 353 1.15 2.05 -18.28
N LYS A 354 1.51 2.16 -16.99
CA LYS A 354 0.89 3.10 -16.05
C LYS A 354 1.89 4.19 -15.70
N PHE A 355 1.50 5.42 -15.89
CA PHE A 355 2.24 6.61 -15.52
C PHE A 355 1.49 7.36 -14.42
N ASP A 356 2.19 7.75 -13.36
CA ASP A 356 1.60 8.46 -12.21
C ASP A 356 2.51 9.64 -11.85
N VAL A 357 1.97 10.85 -11.95
CA VAL A 357 2.60 12.10 -11.52
C VAL A 357 1.76 12.68 -10.40
N ARG A 358 2.37 12.91 -9.25
CA ARG A 358 1.73 13.54 -8.10
C ARG A 358 2.43 14.85 -7.80
N ASN A 359 1.66 15.88 -7.60
CA ASN A 359 2.14 17.18 -7.19
C ASN A 359 1.35 17.64 -5.97
N LEU A 360 2.06 18.08 -4.96
CA LEU A 360 1.52 18.70 -3.75
C LEU A 360 2.18 20.06 -3.59
N TYR A 361 1.40 21.13 -3.48
CA TYR A 361 1.91 22.47 -3.23
C TYR A 361 1.19 23.08 -2.01
N ASN A 362 1.92 23.38 -0.98
CA ASN A 362 1.40 23.97 0.25
C ASN A 362 1.51 25.51 0.19
N PHE A 363 0.38 26.20 0.09
CA PHE A 363 0.33 27.68 0.21
C PHE A 363 0.46 28.11 1.66
N SER A 364 -0.13 27.33 2.57
CA SER A 364 -0.05 27.53 4.02
C SER A 364 -0.26 26.20 4.73
N THR A 365 -0.29 26.21 6.05
CA THR A 365 -0.57 25.01 6.87
C THR A 365 -1.96 24.41 6.62
N ASN A 366 -2.93 25.24 6.21
CA ASN A 366 -4.33 24.83 5.99
C ASN A 366 -4.71 24.77 4.49
N HIS A 367 -3.97 25.43 3.61
CA HIS A 367 -4.27 25.54 2.18
C HIS A 367 -3.23 24.82 1.35
N TYR A 368 -3.65 23.87 0.53
CA TYR A 368 -2.76 23.18 -0.40
C TYR A 368 -3.47 22.78 -1.70
N LEU A 369 -2.69 22.66 -2.76
CA LEU A 369 -3.11 22.14 -4.05
C LEU A 369 -2.54 20.75 -4.24
N TYR A 370 -3.41 19.78 -4.44
CA TYR A 370 -3.04 18.42 -4.80
C TYR A 370 -3.45 18.15 -6.25
N THR A 371 -2.50 17.66 -7.04
CA THR A 371 -2.75 17.28 -8.43
C THR A 371 -2.17 15.91 -8.69
N ARG A 372 -2.91 15.05 -9.36
CA ARG A 372 -2.42 13.71 -9.69
C ARG A 372 -2.80 13.33 -11.10
N LEU A 373 -1.83 13.27 -12.00
CA LEU A 373 -2.03 12.71 -13.34
C LEU A 373 -1.76 11.21 -13.30
N LYS A 374 -2.81 10.42 -13.49
CA LYS A 374 -2.68 9.01 -13.82
C LYS A 374 -2.92 8.86 -15.31
N ALA A 375 -1.93 8.37 -16.04
CA ALA A 375 -2.05 8.10 -17.46
C ALA A 375 -1.58 6.68 -17.78
N GLY A 376 -2.13 6.11 -18.83
CA GLY A 376 -1.76 4.78 -19.29
C GLY A 376 -2.05 4.62 -20.77
N TYR A 377 -1.25 3.79 -21.43
CA TYR A 377 -1.47 3.44 -22.82
C TYR A 377 -1.74 1.95 -22.98
N SER A 378 -2.85 1.60 -23.60
CA SER A 378 -3.20 0.23 -23.96
C SER A 378 -2.74 -0.07 -25.37
N PHE A 379 -1.80 -1.01 -25.51
CA PHE A 379 -1.26 -1.38 -26.82
C PHE A 379 -2.28 -2.14 -27.67
N LYS A 380 -3.11 -3.00 -27.08
CA LYS A 380 -4.16 -3.73 -27.81
C LYS A 380 -5.26 -2.78 -28.34
N GLN A 381 -5.69 -1.84 -27.50
CA GLN A 381 -6.75 -0.90 -27.87
C GLN A 381 -6.23 0.36 -28.57
N ARG A 382 -4.89 0.54 -28.63
CA ARG A 382 -4.22 1.73 -29.19
C ARG A 382 -4.78 3.04 -28.63
N GLN A 383 -4.98 3.09 -27.32
CA GLN A 383 -5.63 4.21 -26.66
C GLN A 383 -4.88 4.69 -25.42
N LEU A 384 -4.81 6.02 -25.30
CA LEU A 384 -4.36 6.69 -24.10
C LEU A 384 -5.53 6.84 -23.12
N TYR A 385 -5.31 6.41 -21.88
CA TYR A 385 -6.22 6.64 -20.75
C TYR A 385 -5.57 7.65 -19.83
N PHE A 386 -6.34 8.59 -19.33
CA PHE A 386 -5.85 9.48 -18.30
C PHE A 386 -6.96 9.88 -17.32
N THR A 387 -6.55 10.23 -16.10
CA THR A 387 -7.37 10.86 -15.08
C THR A 387 -6.52 11.91 -14.39
N LEU A 388 -7.02 13.15 -14.35
CA LEU A 388 -6.33 14.31 -13.78
C LEU A 388 -7.25 14.99 -12.75
N PRO A 389 -7.29 14.55 -11.50
CA PRO A 389 -7.85 15.32 -10.41
C PRO A 389 -6.93 16.49 -10.04
N ILE A 390 -7.51 17.64 -9.87
CA ILE A 390 -6.91 18.88 -9.35
C ILE A 390 -7.76 19.28 -8.15
N GLU A 391 -7.19 19.16 -6.95
CA GLU A 391 -7.90 19.38 -5.69
C GLU A 391 -7.27 20.57 -4.96
N TYR A 392 -8.04 21.62 -4.77
CA TYR A 392 -7.66 22.74 -3.92
C TYR A 392 -8.32 22.59 -2.55
N HIS A 393 -7.50 22.28 -1.55
CA HIS A 393 -7.92 22.16 -0.17
C HIS A 393 -7.87 23.52 0.50
N PHE A 394 -9.04 24.02 0.90
CA PHE A 394 -9.18 25.32 1.56
C PHE A 394 -9.36 25.22 3.08
N ASP A 395 -9.69 24.04 3.59
CA ASP A 395 -9.76 23.76 5.03
C ASP A 395 -9.33 22.32 5.32
N LYS A 396 -8.11 22.18 5.81
CA LYS A 396 -7.54 20.87 6.16
C LYS A 396 -8.23 20.21 7.35
N ARG A 397 -8.77 21.01 8.28
CA ARG A 397 -9.40 20.47 9.50
C ARG A 397 -10.73 19.78 9.20
N HIS A 398 -11.50 20.33 8.28
CA HIS A 398 -12.79 19.80 7.85
C HIS A 398 -12.73 19.11 6.48
N ASN A 399 -11.51 18.74 6.03
CA ASN A 399 -11.29 18.14 4.71
C ASN A 399 -12.04 18.87 3.59
N GLY A 400 -12.11 20.23 3.72
CA GLY A 400 -12.76 21.11 2.77
C GLY A 400 -11.93 21.25 1.50
N TYR A 401 -12.47 20.84 0.35
CA TYR A 401 -11.81 20.98 -0.94
C TYR A 401 -12.77 21.25 -2.08
N VAL A 402 -12.23 21.81 -3.15
CA VAL A 402 -12.86 21.87 -4.47
C VAL A 402 -12.00 21.04 -5.42
N LYS A 403 -12.62 20.09 -6.11
CA LYS A 403 -11.98 19.19 -7.06
C LYS A 403 -12.50 19.41 -8.46
N LEU A 404 -11.58 19.62 -9.40
CA LEU A 404 -11.81 19.54 -10.83
C LEU A 404 -11.16 18.27 -11.34
N GLN A 405 -11.93 17.36 -11.90
CA GLN A 405 -11.39 16.12 -12.44
C GLN A 405 -11.70 16.00 -13.93
N LEU A 406 -10.64 15.82 -14.70
CA LEU A 406 -10.69 15.49 -16.10
C LEU A 406 -10.32 14.03 -16.29
N GLY A 407 -11.05 13.31 -17.11
CA GLY A 407 -10.73 11.92 -17.39
C GLY A 407 -11.14 11.48 -18.78
N ASN A 408 -10.44 10.47 -19.27
CA ASN A 408 -10.73 9.81 -20.53
C ASN A 408 -10.46 8.31 -20.38
N GLY A 409 -11.35 7.49 -20.93
CA GLY A 409 -11.20 6.04 -20.89
C GLY A 409 -12.19 5.33 -21.78
N ASN A 410 -12.03 4.02 -21.89
CA ASN A 410 -13.00 3.17 -22.55
C ASN A 410 -13.80 2.39 -21.52
N TRP A 411 -15.10 2.45 -21.65
CA TRP A 411 -16.06 1.71 -20.85
C TRP A 411 -16.72 0.62 -21.67
N ILE A 412 -17.27 -0.39 -21.02
CA ILE A 412 -18.00 -1.45 -21.70
C ILE A 412 -19.44 -0.96 -21.90
N SER A 413 -19.96 -1.12 -23.13
CA SER A 413 -21.32 -0.79 -23.46
C SER A 413 -22.33 -1.76 -22.82
N ASN A 414 -23.59 -1.39 -22.85
CA ASN A 414 -24.72 -2.20 -22.43
C ASN A 414 -24.87 -3.45 -23.33
N GLY A 415 -24.87 -4.66 -22.75
CA GLY A 415 -24.96 -5.91 -23.53
C GLY A 415 -26.31 -6.14 -24.19
N MET A 416 -27.44 -5.66 -23.61
CA MET A 416 -28.75 -5.72 -24.27
C MET A 416 -28.76 -4.90 -25.55
N LEU A 417 -28.24 -3.68 -25.49
CA LEU A 417 -28.10 -2.87 -26.69
C LEU A 417 -27.29 -3.57 -27.75
N LYS A 418 -26.21 -4.22 -27.35
CA LYS A 418 -25.38 -5.03 -28.27
C LYS A 418 -26.23 -6.10 -28.93
N ASP A 419 -26.98 -6.86 -28.18
CA ASP A 419 -27.80 -7.97 -28.69
C ASP A 419 -28.93 -7.44 -29.58
N GLU A 420 -29.62 -6.37 -29.21
CA GLU A 420 -30.64 -5.70 -30.03
C GLU A 420 -30.02 -5.14 -31.33
N MET A 421 -28.86 -4.51 -31.22
CA MET A 421 -28.16 -3.94 -32.37
C MET A 421 -27.72 -5.03 -33.33
N LEU A 422 -27.14 -6.14 -32.81
CA LEU A 422 -26.74 -7.27 -33.63
C LEU A 422 -27.92 -7.99 -34.27
N ALA A 423 -29.07 -8.07 -33.59
CA ALA A 423 -30.31 -8.63 -34.14
C ALA A 423 -30.89 -7.75 -35.26
N SER A 424 -30.63 -6.44 -35.26
CA SER A 424 -31.10 -5.51 -36.29
C SER A 424 -30.23 -5.43 -37.53
N LEU A 425 -29.00 -6.00 -37.46
CA LEU A 425 -28.06 -6.00 -38.59
C LEU A 425 -28.36 -7.10 -39.59
N PRO A 426 -28.12 -6.88 -40.91
CA PRO A 426 -28.15 -7.95 -41.90
C PRO A 426 -27.22 -9.08 -41.56
N SER A 427 -27.63 -10.34 -41.81
CA SER A 427 -26.89 -11.56 -41.37
C SER A 427 -25.45 -11.65 -41.84
N ASN A 428 -25.05 -10.90 -42.87
CA ASN A 428 -23.70 -10.91 -43.44
C ASN A 428 -22.90 -9.65 -43.10
N THR A 429 -23.32 -8.82 -42.16
CA THR A 429 -22.62 -7.59 -41.82
C THR A 429 -21.33 -7.93 -41.04
N PRO A 430 -20.12 -7.62 -41.53
CA PRO A 430 -18.89 -7.85 -40.77
C PRO A 430 -18.84 -6.88 -39.59
N TYR A 431 -18.70 -7.37 -38.39
CA TYR A 431 -18.51 -6.55 -37.21
C TYR A 431 -17.36 -7.06 -36.35
N ASN A 432 -16.71 -6.14 -35.68
CA ASN A 432 -15.67 -6.48 -34.70
C ASN A 432 -16.29 -6.58 -33.29
N GLY A 433 -16.66 -7.81 -32.88
CA GLY A 433 -17.31 -8.09 -31.61
C GLY A 433 -16.55 -7.56 -30.38
N GLU A 434 -15.21 -7.49 -30.46
CA GLU A 434 -14.40 -6.91 -29.38
C GLU A 434 -14.54 -5.38 -29.27
N ARG A 435 -14.79 -4.68 -30.36
CA ARG A 435 -14.86 -3.21 -30.37
C ARG A 435 -16.26 -2.66 -30.11
N ILE A 436 -17.29 -3.43 -30.45
CA ILE A 436 -18.69 -3.06 -30.16
C ILE A 436 -18.92 -2.90 -28.67
N ASP A 437 -18.22 -3.66 -27.83
CA ASP A 437 -18.36 -3.64 -26.37
C ASP A 437 -17.77 -2.38 -25.72
N TYR A 438 -17.15 -1.49 -26.49
CA TYR A 438 -16.46 -0.32 -25.93
C TYR A 438 -17.01 0.99 -26.42
N PHE A 439 -17.09 1.94 -25.51
CA PHE A 439 -17.28 3.36 -25.81
C PHE A 439 -16.21 4.19 -25.10
N ARG A 440 -15.86 5.31 -25.71
CA ARG A 440 -15.00 6.31 -25.11
C ARG A 440 -15.83 7.20 -24.21
N ASP A 441 -15.39 7.41 -23.00
CA ASP A 441 -15.98 8.34 -22.06
C ASP A 441 -14.99 9.45 -21.73
N PHE A 442 -15.28 10.66 -22.17
CA PHE A 442 -14.59 11.86 -21.70
C PHE A 442 -15.47 12.50 -20.63
N HIS A 443 -14.96 12.65 -19.42
CA HIS A 443 -15.71 13.23 -18.32
C HIS A 443 -15.00 14.40 -17.68
N LEU A 444 -15.80 15.36 -17.26
CA LEU A 444 -15.42 16.54 -16.49
C LEU A 444 -16.27 16.55 -15.23
N THR A 445 -15.64 16.51 -14.07
CA THR A 445 -16.34 16.60 -12.77
C THR A 445 -15.84 17.82 -12.03
N LEU A 446 -16.76 18.66 -11.58
CA LEU A 446 -16.51 19.73 -10.62
C LEU A 446 -17.24 19.38 -9.33
N GLU A 447 -16.54 19.29 -8.23
CA GLU A 447 -17.06 18.81 -6.95
C GLU A 447 -16.49 19.60 -5.80
N SER A 448 -17.31 19.94 -4.83
CA SER A 448 -16.89 20.49 -3.54
C SER A 448 -17.27 19.52 -2.44
N SER A 449 -16.38 19.30 -1.53
CA SER A 449 -16.56 18.43 -0.36
C SER A 449 -16.24 19.18 0.92
N TYR A 450 -17.01 18.91 1.97
CA TYR A 450 -16.80 19.49 3.29
C TYR A 450 -17.28 18.52 4.37
N ASP A 451 -16.41 18.26 5.37
CA ASP A 451 -16.74 17.51 6.57
C ASP A 451 -17.45 18.44 7.56
N TRP A 452 -18.78 18.42 7.56
CA TRP A 452 -19.59 19.18 8.52
C TRP A 452 -19.31 18.78 9.96
N SER A 453 -19.01 17.49 10.15
CA SER A 453 -18.56 16.90 11.40
C SER A 453 -17.75 15.65 11.14
N ARG A 454 -17.17 15.04 12.17
CA ARG A 454 -16.54 13.72 12.07
C ARG A 454 -17.49 12.62 11.60
N HIS A 455 -18.80 12.89 11.63
CA HIS A 455 -19.86 11.94 11.28
C HIS A 455 -20.43 12.15 9.90
N ILE A 456 -20.41 13.39 9.37
CA ILE A 456 -21.11 13.75 8.13
C ILE A 456 -20.17 14.52 7.21
N THR A 457 -20.01 14.02 5.99
CA THR A 457 -19.41 14.71 4.85
C THR A 457 -20.48 15.00 3.84
N LEU A 458 -20.55 16.22 3.34
CA LEU A 458 -21.40 16.63 2.23
C LEU A 458 -20.54 16.89 1.00
N GLN A 459 -20.95 16.31 -0.12
CA GLN A 459 -20.33 16.58 -1.42
C GLN A 459 -21.41 17.05 -2.38
N VAL A 460 -21.13 18.13 -3.10
CA VAL A 460 -22.02 18.67 -4.14
C VAL A 460 -21.20 19.01 -5.37
N GLY A 461 -21.79 18.82 -6.52
CA GLY A 461 -21.04 19.07 -7.75
C GLY A 461 -21.86 18.87 -9.00
N MET A 462 -21.14 18.83 -10.11
CA MET A 462 -21.70 18.59 -11.43
C MET A 462 -20.74 17.69 -12.21
N VAL A 463 -21.29 16.75 -12.97
CA VAL A 463 -20.52 15.89 -13.86
C VAL A 463 -21.02 16.00 -15.27
N GLY A 464 -20.11 16.20 -16.20
CA GLY A 464 -20.38 16.16 -17.64
C GLY A 464 -19.69 14.94 -18.27
N HIS A 465 -20.42 14.21 -19.10
CA HIS A 465 -19.89 13.08 -19.86
C HIS A 465 -20.14 13.28 -21.34
N LYS A 466 -19.11 13.00 -22.16
CA LYS A 466 -19.27 12.81 -23.60
C LYS A 466 -18.86 11.38 -23.92
N ARG A 467 -19.86 10.56 -24.23
CA ARG A 467 -19.67 9.14 -24.52
C ARG A 467 -19.81 8.89 -26.00
N THR A 468 -18.88 8.15 -26.59
CA THR A 468 -18.83 7.90 -28.03
C THR A 468 -18.47 6.46 -28.29
N ALA A 469 -19.26 5.78 -29.12
CA ALA A 469 -19.02 4.42 -29.55
C ALA A 469 -17.65 4.30 -30.25
N VAL A 470 -16.88 3.26 -29.94
CA VAL A 470 -15.59 2.96 -30.59
C VAL A 470 -15.83 2.44 -32.00
N GLU A 471 -16.81 1.55 -32.17
CA GLU A 471 -17.20 0.98 -33.47
C GLU A 471 -18.41 1.74 -34.04
N ARG A 472 -18.19 2.96 -34.53
CA ARG A 472 -19.24 3.86 -35.00
C ARG A 472 -20.04 3.31 -36.19
N HIS A 473 -19.36 2.61 -37.10
CA HIS A 473 -19.98 2.12 -38.33
C HIS A 473 -21.12 1.14 -38.04
N THR A 474 -20.91 0.19 -37.13
CA THR A 474 -21.93 -0.79 -36.74
C THR A 474 -23.12 -0.11 -36.06
N TYR A 475 -22.85 0.89 -35.18
CA TYR A 475 -23.92 1.68 -34.54
C TYR A 475 -24.75 2.49 -35.57
N GLN A 476 -24.09 3.09 -36.55
CA GLN A 476 -24.78 3.82 -37.65
C GLN A 476 -25.63 2.89 -38.50
N GLN A 477 -25.13 1.70 -38.84
CA GLN A 477 -25.92 0.71 -39.62
C GLN A 477 -27.15 0.21 -38.83
N ALA A 478 -27.04 0.11 -37.52
CA ALA A 478 -28.15 -0.26 -36.64
C ALA A 478 -29.09 0.92 -36.31
N HIS A 479 -28.87 2.10 -36.91
CA HIS A 479 -29.61 3.34 -36.63
C HIS A 479 -29.62 3.76 -35.15
N VAL A 480 -28.55 3.39 -34.42
CA VAL A 480 -28.35 3.75 -33.01
C VAL A 480 -27.41 4.95 -32.93
N PRO A 481 -27.67 5.94 -32.08
CA PRO A 481 -26.80 7.09 -31.90
C PRO A 481 -25.38 6.66 -31.49
N THR A 482 -24.36 7.27 -32.12
CA THR A 482 -22.97 6.95 -31.87
C THR A 482 -22.32 7.76 -30.76
N SER A 483 -23.00 8.79 -30.28
CA SER A 483 -22.48 9.68 -29.24
C SER A 483 -23.63 10.22 -28.40
N TYR A 484 -23.34 10.36 -27.10
CA TYR A 484 -24.25 10.98 -26.14
C TYR A 484 -23.49 11.95 -25.24
N THR A 485 -24.15 13.05 -24.89
CA THR A 485 -23.69 14.03 -23.93
C THR A 485 -24.62 14.05 -22.73
N SER A 486 -24.12 14.06 -21.53
CA SER A 486 -24.90 14.25 -20.31
C SER A 486 -24.24 15.26 -19.41
N VAL A 487 -25.06 16.12 -18.79
CA VAL A 487 -24.63 17.06 -17.76
C VAL A 487 -25.56 16.90 -16.58
N ALA A 488 -25.00 16.51 -15.45
CA ALA A 488 -25.75 16.11 -14.27
C ALA A 488 -25.23 16.80 -13.01
N PRO A 489 -26.02 17.67 -12.37
CA PRO A 489 -25.82 18.00 -10.97
C PRO A 489 -25.87 16.73 -10.11
N LYS A 490 -24.98 16.65 -9.11
CA LYS A 490 -24.89 15.55 -8.16
C LYS A 490 -24.77 16.06 -6.73
N ALA A 491 -25.32 15.30 -5.81
CA ALA A 491 -25.16 15.49 -4.38
C ALA A 491 -24.90 14.15 -3.70
N GLU A 492 -24.03 14.15 -2.72
CA GLU A 492 -23.62 12.94 -2.01
C GLU A 492 -23.45 13.25 -0.52
N ILE A 493 -23.99 12.38 0.31
CA ILE A 493 -23.87 12.44 1.76
C ILE A 493 -23.17 11.18 2.24
N ILE A 494 -22.05 11.33 2.92
CA ILE A 494 -21.35 10.23 3.57
C ILE A 494 -21.55 10.36 5.08
N TRP A 495 -22.26 9.39 5.65
CA TRP A 495 -22.54 9.32 7.07
C TRP A 495 -21.69 8.25 7.74
N ARG A 496 -20.99 8.62 8.81
CA ARG A 496 -20.12 7.75 9.62
C ARG A 496 -20.66 7.69 11.05
N PRO A 497 -21.61 6.80 11.39
CA PRO A 497 -22.29 6.78 12.68
C PRO A 497 -21.35 6.69 13.88
N THR A 498 -20.22 6.00 13.75
CA THR A 498 -19.21 5.83 14.80
C THR A 498 -17.89 6.56 14.51
N GLY A 499 -17.92 7.52 13.57
CA GLY A 499 -16.73 8.27 13.13
C GLY A 499 -15.85 7.49 12.16
N TRP A 500 -14.60 7.92 12.06
CA TRP A 500 -13.65 7.46 11.01
C TRP A 500 -13.30 5.97 11.02
N ARG A 501 -13.49 5.27 12.13
CA ARG A 501 -13.19 3.83 12.26
C ARG A 501 -14.40 2.93 12.06
N GLY A 502 -15.57 3.52 11.88
CA GLY A 502 -16.82 2.80 11.70
C GLY A 502 -17.25 2.63 10.24
N PRO A 503 -18.49 2.18 10.05
CA PRO A 503 -19.06 2.09 8.71
C PRO A 503 -19.21 3.47 8.09
N ALA A 504 -18.95 3.55 6.78
CA ALA A 504 -19.26 4.69 5.94
C ALA A 504 -20.51 4.35 5.13
N VAL A 505 -21.59 5.08 5.37
CA VAL A 505 -22.85 4.97 4.62
C VAL A 505 -22.89 6.14 3.65
N ASN A 506 -23.00 5.84 2.38
CA ASN A 506 -23.06 6.81 1.30
C ASN A 506 -24.45 6.81 0.70
N VAL A 507 -24.99 8.00 0.45
CA VAL A 507 -26.20 8.23 -0.33
C VAL A 507 -25.85 9.23 -1.42
N ALA A 508 -25.92 8.79 -2.67
CA ALA A 508 -25.61 9.61 -3.84
C ALA A 508 -26.85 9.81 -4.71
N TYR A 509 -27.05 11.03 -5.13
CA TYR A 509 -28.10 11.45 -6.05
C TYR A 509 -27.48 12.17 -7.25
N GLU A 510 -27.91 11.83 -8.44
CA GLU A 510 -27.46 12.44 -9.68
C GLU A 510 -28.60 12.52 -10.68
N ARG A 511 -28.78 13.69 -11.31
CA ARG A 511 -29.83 13.91 -12.30
C ARG A 511 -29.28 14.63 -13.53
N SER A 512 -29.31 13.99 -14.68
CA SER A 512 -28.99 14.62 -15.96
C SER A 512 -30.24 15.32 -16.53
N ILE A 513 -30.03 16.56 -16.96
CA ILE A 513 -31.10 17.42 -17.48
C ILE A 513 -30.86 17.62 -18.97
N ARG A 514 -31.80 17.15 -19.80
CA ARG A 514 -31.75 17.33 -21.25
C ARG A 514 -31.74 18.82 -21.61
N GLY A 515 -30.87 19.21 -22.55
CA GLY A 515 -30.74 20.59 -22.99
C GLY A 515 -29.81 21.45 -22.10
N LEU A 516 -29.43 21.00 -20.91
CA LEU A 516 -28.45 21.69 -20.10
C LEU A 516 -27.06 21.51 -20.72
N MET A 517 -26.43 22.62 -21.19
CA MET A 517 -25.16 22.60 -21.90
C MET A 517 -25.10 21.57 -23.05
N ASP A 518 -26.16 21.54 -23.85
CA ASP A 518 -26.35 20.63 -24.99
C ASP A 518 -26.37 19.13 -24.59
N ALA A 519 -26.84 18.80 -23.40
CA ALA A 519 -26.98 17.41 -22.95
C ALA A 519 -28.15 16.72 -23.72
N ASP A 520 -27.85 15.54 -24.25
CA ASP A 520 -28.78 14.71 -25.00
C ASP A 520 -29.62 13.80 -24.08
N LEU A 521 -29.01 13.37 -22.96
CA LEU A 521 -29.58 12.37 -22.06
C LEU A 521 -30.33 12.98 -20.88
N ALA A 522 -31.45 12.39 -20.53
CA ALA A 522 -32.19 12.63 -19.29
C ALA A 522 -32.17 11.33 -18.46
N TYR A 523 -31.66 11.39 -17.27
CA TYR A 523 -31.74 10.31 -16.30
C TYR A 523 -31.70 10.85 -14.87
N GLU A 524 -32.21 10.06 -13.96
CA GLU A 524 -32.13 10.32 -12.52
C GLU A 524 -31.81 9.02 -11.82
N ARG A 525 -30.80 9.01 -10.97
CA ARG A 525 -30.37 7.83 -10.22
C ARG A 525 -30.13 8.14 -8.76
N VAL A 526 -30.40 7.15 -7.96
CA VAL A 526 -30.08 7.14 -6.52
C VAL A 526 -29.27 5.91 -6.22
N GLU A 527 -28.22 6.09 -5.45
CA GLU A 527 -27.36 4.99 -5.01
C GLU A 527 -27.13 5.05 -3.50
N PHE A 528 -27.14 3.88 -2.87
CA PHE A 528 -26.82 3.68 -1.46
C PHE A 528 -25.68 2.69 -1.37
N ASP A 529 -24.71 2.97 -0.53
CA ASP A 529 -23.56 2.09 -0.30
C ASP A 529 -23.16 2.14 1.17
N ILE A 530 -22.88 0.99 1.76
CA ILE A 530 -22.28 0.87 3.09
C ILE A 530 -20.99 0.10 2.98
N GLN A 531 -19.94 0.64 3.53
CA GLN A 531 -18.61 0.08 3.48
C GLN A 531 -17.98 0.08 4.88
N GLN A 532 -17.30 -1.00 5.23
CA GLN A 532 -16.58 -1.09 6.49
C GLN A 532 -15.38 -2.02 6.38
N ILE A 533 -14.31 -1.64 7.08
CA ILE A 533 -13.18 -2.53 7.39
C ILE A 533 -13.19 -2.80 8.89
N VAL A 534 -13.43 -4.05 9.25
CA VAL A 534 -13.33 -4.51 10.64
C VAL A 534 -11.94 -5.10 10.84
N ALA A 535 -11.11 -4.43 11.61
CA ALA A 535 -9.80 -4.91 11.99
C ALA A 535 -9.92 -5.75 13.26
N PHE A 536 -9.72 -7.06 13.17
CA PHE A 536 -9.63 -7.94 14.33
C PHE A 536 -8.28 -7.79 15.02
N ASN A 537 -7.24 -7.60 14.20
CA ASN A 537 -5.90 -7.21 14.59
C ASN A 537 -5.20 -6.54 13.40
N ARG A 538 -3.90 -6.17 13.54
CA ARG A 538 -3.18 -5.44 12.50
C ARG A 538 -2.97 -6.20 11.19
N LEU A 539 -3.14 -7.53 11.18
CA LEU A 539 -2.95 -8.38 10.00
C LEU A 539 -4.19 -9.20 9.64
N LYS A 540 -5.31 -9.05 10.40
CA LYS A 540 -6.58 -9.75 10.15
C LYS A 540 -7.69 -8.74 9.98
N PHE A 541 -8.29 -8.74 8.81
CA PHE A 541 -9.32 -7.79 8.42
C PHE A 541 -10.51 -8.51 7.80
N LEU A 542 -11.69 -7.99 8.07
CA LEU A 542 -12.90 -8.27 7.32
C LEU A 542 -13.33 -6.97 6.64
N SER A 543 -13.23 -6.93 5.33
CA SER A 543 -13.73 -5.84 4.50
C SER A 543 -15.12 -6.22 4.02
N PHE A 544 -16.08 -5.34 4.22
CA PHE A 544 -17.47 -5.55 3.85
C PHE A 544 -17.99 -4.36 3.07
N ARG A 545 -18.77 -4.63 2.03
CA ARG A 545 -19.50 -3.66 1.24
C ARG A 545 -20.86 -4.21 0.89
N ALA A 546 -21.90 -3.40 1.09
CA ALA A 546 -23.25 -3.66 0.58
C ALA A 546 -23.80 -2.39 -0.02
N GLY A 547 -24.47 -2.50 -1.16
CA GLY A 547 -25.02 -1.34 -1.82
C GLY A 547 -26.13 -1.68 -2.80
N CYS A 548 -26.91 -0.67 -3.13
CA CYS A 548 -27.94 -0.73 -4.15
C CYS A 548 -28.02 0.59 -4.92
N GLY A 549 -28.48 0.51 -6.14
CA GLY A 549 -28.73 1.68 -6.95
C GLY A 549 -29.89 1.44 -7.90
N PHE A 550 -30.57 2.49 -8.24
CA PHE A 550 -31.69 2.44 -9.18
C PHE A 550 -31.87 3.75 -9.92
N TYR A 551 -32.37 3.65 -11.14
CA TYR A 551 -32.81 4.80 -11.94
C TYR A 551 -34.29 5.07 -11.70
N THR A 552 -34.61 6.26 -11.20
CA THR A 552 -35.98 6.76 -11.04
C THR A 552 -36.50 7.32 -12.36
N LEU A 553 -35.61 7.91 -13.14
CA LEU A 553 -35.87 8.33 -14.51
C LEU A 553 -34.85 7.69 -15.43
N PHE A 554 -35.30 7.01 -16.47
CA PHE A 554 -34.45 6.35 -17.44
C PHE A 554 -35.01 6.60 -18.84
N ASP A 555 -34.31 7.34 -19.67
CA ASP A 555 -34.61 7.49 -21.08
C ASP A 555 -34.25 6.19 -21.80
N GLY A 556 -35.20 5.61 -22.54
CA GLY A 556 -35.04 4.33 -23.24
C GLY A 556 -33.88 4.28 -24.24
N THR A 557 -33.33 5.44 -24.62
CA THR A 557 -32.16 5.58 -25.51
C THR A 557 -30.86 5.71 -24.77
N SER A 558 -30.83 5.59 -23.45
CA SER A 558 -29.68 5.86 -22.59
C SER A 558 -28.72 4.66 -22.49
N ASN A 559 -28.10 4.31 -23.60
CA ASN A 559 -27.34 3.07 -23.76
C ASN A 559 -25.99 3.04 -23.10
N PHE A 560 -25.43 4.20 -22.73
CA PHE A 560 -24.10 4.32 -22.14
C PHE A 560 -24.10 4.69 -20.66
N LEU A 561 -25.24 4.51 -19.98
CA LEU A 561 -25.34 4.79 -18.54
C LEU A 561 -24.71 3.69 -17.70
N ASP A 562 -24.08 4.08 -16.62
CA ASP A 562 -23.53 3.18 -15.62
C ASP A 562 -23.72 3.74 -14.20
N TYR A 563 -23.57 2.86 -13.21
CA TYR A 563 -23.63 3.24 -11.81
C TYR A 563 -22.25 3.69 -11.30
N SER A 564 -22.18 4.87 -10.67
CA SER A 564 -20.91 5.41 -10.16
C SER A 564 -20.43 4.67 -8.92
N ASN A 565 -21.30 4.46 -7.94
CA ASN A 565 -20.94 3.78 -6.70
C ASN A 565 -20.54 2.31 -6.88
N PHE A 566 -20.81 1.72 -8.03
CA PHE A 566 -20.34 0.38 -8.32
C PHE A 566 -18.82 0.27 -8.30
N ARG A 567 -18.10 1.37 -8.48
CA ARG A 567 -16.65 1.46 -8.57
C ARG A 567 -16.01 2.30 -7.49
N ASP A 568 -16.81 3.20 -6.89
CA ASP A 568 -16.28 4.15 -5.91
C ASP A 568 -15.98 3.46 -4.59
N ASN A 569 -14.95 3.94 -3.93
CA ASN A 569 -14.52 3.46 -2.64
C ASN A 569 -14.54 4.63 -1.65
N ASN A 570 -15.47 4.57 -0.69
CA ASN A 570 -15.69 5.61 0.31
C ASN A 570 -14.96 5.33 1.64
N ILE A 571 -14.14 4.28 1.70
CA ILE A 571 -13.28 3.98 2.83
C ILE A 571 -12.06 4.90 2.75
N PRO A 572 -11.72 5.62 3.82
CA PRO A 572 -10.46 6.35 3.89
C PRO A 572 -9.28 5.41 3.59
N ASP A 573 -8.34 5.88 2.76
CA ASP A 573 -7.17 5.12 2.29
C ASP A 573 -7.49 3.93 1.36
N GLY A 574 -8.77 3.63 1.10
CA GLY A 574 -9.22 2.57 0.21
C GLY A 574 -9.17 1.17 0.81
N TRP A 575 -9.34 0.15 -0.03
CA TRP A 575 -9.20 -1.24 0.34
C TRP A 575 -7.73 -1.65 0.38
N TYR A 576 -7.40 -2.63 1.23
CA TYR A 576 -6.03 -3.16 1.33
C TYR A 576 -5.60 -4.00 0.12
N ASP A 577 -6.54 -4.42 -0.72
CA ASP A 577 -6.34 -5.29 -1.86
C ASP A 577 -7.16 -4.82 -3.06
N GLU A 578 -6.60 -4.91 -4.27
CA GLU A 578 -7.24 -4.46 -5.51
C GLU A 578 -8.48 -5.28 -5.89
N TRP A 579 -8.64 -6.49 -5.36
CA TRP A 579 -9.76 -7.39 -5.69
C TRP A 579 -10.89 -7.33 -4.66
N THR A 580 -10.66 -6.68 -3.53
CA THR A 580 -11.67 -6.48 -2.47
C THR A 580 -12.75 -5.53 -2.95
N GLY A 581 -14.00 -5.91 -2.76
CA GLY A 581 -15.16 -5.12 -3.16
C GLY A 581 -15.45 -5.13 -4.67
N GLU A 582 -14.77 -5.99 -5.44
CA GLU A 582 -14.88 -6.09 -6.89
C GLU A 582 -15.41 -7.47 -7.31
N PHE A 583 -16.17 -7.49 -8.41
CA PHE A 583 -16.50 -8.73 -9.12
C PHE A 583 -15.37 -9.02 -10.12
N THR A 584 -14.76 -10.19 -10.01
CA THR A 584 -13.55 -10.50 -10.76
C THR A 584 -13.84 -11.22 -12.09
N LEU A 585 -14.89 -11.99 -12.15
CA LEU A 585 -15.31 -12.76 -13.34
C LEU A 585 -16.52 -12.15 -14.03
N LEU A 586 -17.28 -11.31 -13.35
CA LEU A 586 -18.49 -10.71 -13.91
C LEU A 586 -18.14 -9.80 -15.10
N PRO A 587 -18.67 -10.05 -16.29
CA PRO A 587 -18.59 -9.09 -17.38
C PRO A 587 -19.26 -7.77 -16.96
N SER A 588 -18.57 -6.65 -17.12
CA SER A 588 -19.06 -5.35 -16.61
C SER A 588 -20.32 -4.84 -17.31
N HIS A 589 -20.74 -5.42 -18.43
CA HIS A 589 -21.98 -5.06 -19.10
C HIS A 589 -23.25 -5.53 -18.36
N TRP A 590 -23.15 -6.48 -17.43
CA TRP A 590 -24.34 -7.02 -16.75
C TRP A 590 -25.02 -6.00 -15.83
N TYR A 591 -24.30 -5.17 -15.11
CA TYR A 591 -24.90 -4.14 -14.25
C TYR A 591 -25.34 -2.90 -15.03
N ASN A 592 -24.77 -2.64 -16.21
CA ASN A 592 -25.24 -1.58 -17.10
C ASN A 592 -26.57 -1.92 -17.79
N LEU A 593 -27.00 -3.19 -17.75
CA LEU A 593 -28.30 -3.63 -18.26
C LEU A 593 -29.47 -3.31 -17.34
N SER A 594 -29.21 -3.05 -16.08
CA SER A 594 -30.26 -3.06 -15.08
C SER A 594 -30.70 -1.66 -14.69
N ARG A 595 -32.02 -1.49 -14.51
CA ARG A 595 -32.58 -0.29 -13.87
C ARG A 595 -32.27 -0.25 -12.38
N TYR A 596 -31.87 -1.37 -11.77
CA TYR A 596 -31.45 -1.45 -10.38
C TYR A 596 -30.34 -2.50 -10.23
N TYR A 597 -29.58 -2.35 -9.17
CA TYR A 597 -28.70 -3.40 -8.65
C TYR A 597 -28.78 -3.48 -7.14
N VAL A 598 -28.51 -4.67 -6.60
CA VAL A 598 -28.17 -4.89 -5.19
C VAL A 598 -26.93 -5.76 -5.14
N ARG A 599 -25.93 -5.34 -4.39
CA ARG A 599 -24.68 -6.10 -4.25
C ARG A 599 -24.22 -6.24 -2.81
N THR A 600 -23.47 -7.30 -2.57
CA THR A 600 -22.68 -7.47 -1.36
C THR A 600 -21.31 -8.02 -1.72
N ASN A 601 -20.29 -7.53 -1.06
CA ASN A 601 -18.92 -8.01 -1.19
C ASN A 601 -18.34 -8.17 0.21
N ALA A 602 -17.72 -9.30 0.49
CA ALA A 602 -17.00 -9.54 1.72
C ALA A 602 -15.64 -10.16 1.42
N THR A 603 -14.59 -9.65 2.06
CA THR A 603 -13.23 -10.19 1.95
C THR A 603 -12.64 -10.35 3.34
N TYR A 604 -12.27 -11.57 3.68
CA TYR A 604 -11.53 -11.86 4.90
C TYR A 604 -10.05 -12.05 4.58
N GLU A 605 -9.20 -11.22 5.17
CA GLU A 605 -7.74 -11.28 5.03
C GLU A 605 -7.08 -11.73 6.33
N THR A 606 -6.15 -12.65 6.24
CA THR A 606 -5.33 -13.14 7.36
C THR A 606 -3.97 -13.61 6.87
N PRO A 607 -2.89 -13.54 7.68
CA PRO A 607 -1.59 -14.07 7.29
C PRO A 607 -1.51 -15.60 7.36
N LEU A 608 -2.40 -16.26 8.12
CA LEU A 608 -2.34 -17.68 8.42
C LEU A 608 -3.73 -18.30 8.29
N LEU A 609 -4.04 -18.94 7.17
CA LEU A 609 -5.34 -19.56 6.92
C LEU A 609 -5.19 -21.05 6.53
N ALA A 610 -4.76 -21.34 5.32
CA ALA A 610 -4.68 -22.70 4.77
C ALA A 610 -3.29 -23.01 4.18
N LEU A 611 -2.89 -22.30 3.12
CA LEU A 611 -1.62 -22.55 2.43
C LEU A 611 -0.39 -22.22 3.30
N SER A 612 -0.52 -21.26 4.20
CA SER A 612 0.52 -20.92 5.17
C SER A 612 0.90 -22.07 6.09
N HIS A 613 0.03 -23.05 6.31
CA HIS A 613 0.30 -24.23 7.12
C HIS A 613 0.99 -25.36 6.34
N ILE A 614 1.05 -25.28 5.01
CA ILE A 614 1.66 -26.32 4.19
C ILE A 614 3.19 -26.19 4.26
N PRO A 615 3.92 -27.25 4.66
CA PRO A 615 5.38 -27.26 4.63
C PRO A 615 5.91 -26.89 3.25
N LEU A 616 7.03 -26.17 3.17
CA LEU A 616 7.70 -25.67 1.96
C LEU A 616 7.00 -24.44 1.32
N ILE A 617 5.69 -24.44 1.14
CA ILE A 617 4.95 -23.35 0.49
C ILE A 617 4.64 -22.24 1.51
N GLY A 618 4.15 -22.62 2.70
CA GLY A 618 3.65 -21.68 3.72
C GLY A 618 4.65 -20.63 4.15
N ARG A 619 5.95 -20.93 4.11
CA ARG A 619 7.00 -19.96 4.44
C ARG A 619 7.07 -18.75 3.50
N TYR A 620 6.48 -18.84 2.31
CA TYR A 620 6.47 -17.75 1.34
C TYR A 620 5.15 -16.97 1.32
N ILE A 621 4.12 -17.48 2.01
CA ILE A 621 2.80 -16.84 2.08
C ILE A 621 2.85 -15.71 3.10
N GLU A 622 2.53 -14.51 2.66
CA GLU A 622 2.44 -13.33 3.51
C GLU A 622 1.00 -13.06 3.96
N LYS A 623 0.06 -13.25 3.06
CA LYS A 623 -1.36 -13.00 3.27
C LYS A 623 -2.20 -14.01 2.51
N GLU A 624 -3.32 -14.38 3.10
CA GLU A 624 -4.35 -15.22 2.47
C GLU A 624 -5.70 -14.53 2.59
N ARG A 625 -6.54 -14.69 1.58
CA ARG A 625 -7.84 -14.03 1.49
C ARG A 625 -8.92 -14.97 1.02
N ILE A 626 -10.12 -14.80 1.58
CA ILE A 626 -11.35 -15.40 1.08
C ILE A 626 -12.24 -14.26 0.61
N TYR A 627 -12.71 -14.36 -0.63
CA TYR A 627 -13.61 -13.40 -1.25
C TYR A 627 -14.99 -14.04 -1.41
N THR A 628 -16.03 -13.27 -1.12
CA THR A 628 -17.43 -13.67 -1.34
C THR A 628 -18.18 -12.47 -1.87
N ASN A 629 -18.71 -12.58 -3.08
CA ASN A 629 -19.41 -11.51 -3.77
C ASN A 629 -20.77 -12.00 -4.26
N MET A 630 -21.77 -11.16 -4.16
CA MET A 630 -23.13 -11.45 -4.63
C MET A 630 -23.74 -10.20 -5.30
N LEU A 631 -24.41 -10.41 -6.43
CA LEU A 631 -25.08 -9.37 -7.21
C LEU A 631 -26.47 -9.84 -7.65
N PHE A 632 -27.43 -8.95 -7.48
CA PHE A 632 -28.77 -9.06 -8.04
C PHE A 632 -28.98 -7.90 -9.00
N VAL A 633 -29.29 -8.20 -10.24
CA VAL A 633 -29.69 -7.27 -11.29
C VAL A 633 -30.83 -7.89 -12.10
N THR A 634 -31.48 -7.14 -12.96
CA THR A 634 -32.75 -7.52 -13.63
C THR A 634 -32.76 -8.96 -14.20
N HIS A 635 -31.64 -9.46 -14.70
CA HIS A 635 -31.57 -10.79 -15.35
C HIS A 635 -30.62 -11.79 -14.64
N LEU A 636 -30.10 -11.42 -13.46
CA LEU A 636 -29.22 -12.26 -12.64
C LEU A 636 -29.73 -12.30 -11.20
N HIS A 637 -30.25 -13.45 -10.76
CA HIS A 637 -30.83 -13.64 -9.43
C HIS A 637 -30.44 -14.98 -8.81
N PRO A 638 -29.37 -15.08 -8.02
CA PRO A 638 -28.23 -14.17 -7.90
C PRO A 638 -27.08 -14.53 -8.84
N TYR A 639 -26.18 -13.58 -9.06
CA TYR A 639 -24.81 -13.86 -9.46
C TYR A 639 -23.94 -13.94 -8.20
N THR A 640 -23.15 -14.99 -8.07
CA THR A 640 -22.25 -15.17 -6.91
C THR A 640 -20.85 -15.53 -7.35
N GLU A 641 -19.86 -14.93 -6.70
CA GLU A 641 -18.46 -15.31 -6.85
C GLU A 641 -17.90 -15.68 -5.48
N VAL A 642 -17.16 -16.78 -5.42
CA VAL A 642 -16.34 -17.17 -4.28
C VAL A 642 -14.90 -17.29 -4.75
N GLY A 643 -13.98 -16.66 -4.03
CA GLY A 643 -12.58 -16.68 -4.37
C GLY A 643 -11.68 -17.01 -3.18
N TYR A 644 -10.56 -17.61 -3.48
CA TYR A 644 -9.44 -17.77 -2.56
C TYR A 644 -8.20 -17.17 -3.18
N GLY A 645 -7.55 -16.28 -2.45
CA GLY A 645 -6.33 -15.62 -2.89
C GLY A 645 -5.22 -15.70 -1.85
N PHE A 646 -3.99 -15.62 -2.32
CA PHE A 646 -2.83 -15.50 -1.47
C PHE A 646 -1.80 -14.54 -2.07
N THR A 647 -1.04 -13.92 -1.21
CA THR A 647 0.06 -13.01 -1.59
C THR A 647 1.36 -13.59 -1.05
N THR A 648 2.34 -13.65 -1.92
CA THR A 648 3.74 -13.89 -1.58
C THR A 648 4.53 -12.61 -1.80
N ARG A 649 5.81 -12.59 -1.43
CA ARG A 649 6.72 -11.48 -1.74
C ARG A 649 6.88 -11.15 -3.24
N TRP A 650 6.45 -12.04 -4.14
CA TRP A 650 6.63 -11.87 -5.58
C TRP A 650 5.33 -11.68 -6.34
N VAL A 651 4.31 -12.43 -5.94
CA VAL A 651 3.05 -12.49 -6.66
C VAL A 651 1.87 -12.57 -5.69
N SER A 652 0.78 -11.95 -6.08
CA SER A 652 -0.56 -12.26 -5.59
C SER A 652 -1.26 -13.13 -6.60
N THR A 653 -1.92 -14.17 -6.13
CA THR A 653 -2.71 -15.07 -6.97
C THR A 653 -4.07 -15.27 -6.33
N GLY A 654 -5.13 -15.24 -7.14
CA GLY A 654 -6.50 -15.53 -6.71
C GLY A 654 -7.17 -16.46 -7.71
N VAL A 655 -7.90 -17.44 -7.18
CA VAL A 655 -8.78 -18.33 -7.94
C VAL A 655 -10.21 -18.01 -7.56
N PHE A 656 -11.05 -17.77 -8.54
CA PHE A 656 -12.44 -17.35 -8.36
C PHE A 656 -13.36 -18.31 -9.11
N ILE A 657 -14.48 -18.65 -8.49
CA ILE A 657 -15.53 -19.50 -9.05
C ILE A 657 -16.80 -18.67 -9.09
N ALA A 658 -17.44 -18.63 -10.24
CA ALA A 658 -18.67 -17.89 -10.46
C ALA A 658 -19.86 -18.82 -10.66
N HIS A 659 -21.02 -18.40 -10.15
CA HIS A 659 -22.30 -19.05 -10.39
C HIS A 659 -23.30 -17.99 -10.84
N ARG A 660 -24.11 -18.35 -11.83
CA ARG A 660 -25.18 -17.52 -12.38
C ARG A 660 -26.51 -18.24 -12.19
N ASN A 661 -27.46 -17.60 -11.51
CA ASN A 661 -28.77 -18.19 -11.20
C ASN A 661 -28.67 -19.59 -10.58
N GLY A 662 -27.68 -19.80 -9.69
CA GLY A 662 -27.44 -21.08 -9.00
C GLY A 662 -26.71 -22.14 -9.84
N ARG A 663 -26.38 -21.86 -11.11
CA ARG A 663 -25.61 -22.77 -11.98
C ARG A 663 -24.15 -22.32 -12.05
N PHE A 664 -23.26 -23.27 -12.16
CA PHE A 664 -21.83 -22.98 -12.38
C PHE A 664 -21.66 -22.20 -13.70
N ASP A 665 -20.95 -21.06 -13.63
CA ASP A 665 -20.71 -20.17 -14.76
C ASP A 665 -19.26 -20.24 -15.25
N GLY A 666 -18.30 -20.37 -14.33
CA GLY A 666 -16.91 -20.47 -14.73
C GLY A 666 -15.91 -20.35 -13.57
N VAL A 667 -14.66 -20.57 -13.91
CA VAL A 667 -13.50 -20.39 -13.03
C VAL A 667 -12.52 -19.43 -13.68
N GLY A 668 -11.96 -18.52 -12.91
CA GLY A 668 -10.91 -17.64 -13.37
C GLY A 668 -9.77 -17.53 -12.38
N ILE A 669 -8.57 -17.28 -12.92
CA ILE A 669 -7.36 -17.06 -12.15
C ILE A 669 -6.88 -15.65 -12.40
N LYS A 670 -6.56 -14.94 -11.34
CA LYS A 670 -5.90 -13.62 -11.40
C LYS A 670 -4.52 -13.69 -10.78
N ILE A 671 -3.56 -13.04 -11.42
CA ILE A 671 -2.19 -12.96 -10.96
C ILE A 671 -1.76 -11.50 -10.99
N GLY A 672 -1.23 -11.03 -9.89
CA GLY A 672 -0.61 -9.70 -9.74
C GLY A 672 0.86 -9.83 -9.37
N LEU A 673 1.69 -8.90 -9.80
CA LEU A 673 3.09 -8.81 -9.39
C LEU A 673 3.20 -7.93 -8.14
N GLU A 674 3.88 -8.45 -7.11
CA GLU A 674 4.02 -7.81 -5.79
C GLU A 674 5.43 -7.29 -5.52
N LEU A 675 6.30 -7.34 -6.54
CA LEU A 675 7.71 -6.98 -6.39
C LEU A 675 7.90 -5.55 -5.89
N PHE A 676 8.66 -5.41 -4.82
CA PHE A 676 9.11 -4.10 -4.29
C PHE A 676 7.99 -3.11 -3.93
N ARG A 677 6.80 -3.56 -3.57
CA ARG A 677 5.69 -2.68 -3.18
C ARG A 677 6.01 -1.79 -1.99
N GLN A 678 6.89 -2.22 -1.13
CA GLN A 678 7.29 -1.50 0.09
C GLN A 678 8.59 -0.72 -0.07
N TRP A 679 9.22 -0.78 -1.23
CA TRP A 679 10.50 -0.12 -1.54
C TRP A 679 10.32 1.29 -2.12
#